data_0c814182ee53f060a59375b52c2f540f
#
_entry.id   0c814182ee53f060a59375b52c2f540f
#
_cell.length_a   1.000
_cell.length_b   1.000
_cell.length_c   1.000
_cell.angle_alpha   90.00
_cell.angle_beta   90.00
_cell.angle_gamma   90.00
#
_symmetry.space_group_name_H-M   'P 1'
#
loop_
_entity.id
_entity.type
_entity.pdbx_description
1 polymer ?
#
loop_
_entity_poly.entity_id
_entity_poly.type
_entity_poly.pdbx_seq_one_letter_code
_entity_poly.pdbx_strand_id
1 'polypeptide(L)'
;VDGAWISKIYLDNELYYVNPKTGNYKKIGEPGTDNLLEKYPGKFEIWSGSRIVEQYLDDDLYETMVVDDSFSQSTFLISKLVPTTYERIATMGTATLWKIIMLAWSYENNLAVPAKDSKRPFTGGLSRLLTVGYAKNIVKFDYSSLYPSIQLVYDIFPDCDIMGVQKSMLKYFRNIRIKYKHLAGELKDSDPVQSEMYDRKQLPIKIFINAYFGSLSAPHVFPWGEMDSGETITCIGRQCLRMMIMFFEKKGYKPLVMDTDGVNFETPENINDTVYVGKGYNELVIEGKEYKGIEADTAEFNDIFMRNEMGLDIDYIAPSCINVSRKNYIIKLMKKGKEKIKLTGNTIKSKKLQQYIVEFLDEGFKYLLNGDGISFVELYFQYVEKIYNKQIPLSKIANKSRVKQSVEDYKKHIQKVTKAGSLMSRQAHMELILQNNYNAGLGETIYYINNGTKKSSGDVQKISKPTKKQQEEYYNTHGKSMPNNYLEINCYMISEKELNENPDMTGDYNVPRYLSNFNKRIEPLLVVFSPEIRNDILVEKPEDRQYFTSKQCELVNGFPISEDGQDKYDEVMTLSDSEVIFWNKIKRDPFFMYVDDSIKLVDKNWVDYNRKVLLSQEKSTISNEDEIIKTDGVDYAYHAIDI
;
A
#
# COMPACT_ATOMS: atom_id res chain seq x y z
N VAL A 1 -19.31 37.76 10.45
CA VAL A 1 -18.83 36.87 11.50
C VAL A 1 -18.63 37.72 12.74
N ASP A 2 -19.70 37.93 13.49
CA ASP A 2 -19.70 38.84 14.64
C ASP A 2 -19.12 38.16 15.87
N GLY A 3 -17.98 38.67 16.34
CA GLY A 3 -17.52 38.56 17.72
C GLY A 3 -17.20 37.17 18.28
N ALA A 4 -17.35 36.15 17.48
CA ALA A 4 -17.00 34.80 17.88
C ALA A 4 -15.47 34.62 17.78
N TRP A 5 -14.95 33.79 18.64
CA TRP A 5 -13.57 33.35 18.74
C TRP A 5 -12.96 33.05 17.38
N ILE A 6 -12.22 33.99 16.82
CA ILE A 6 -11.71 33.93 15.44
C ILE A 6 -10.27 33.42 15.42
N SER A 7 -9.54 33.60 16.52
CA SER A 7 -8.13 33.24 16.62
C SER A 7 -7.93 31.89 17.31
N LYS A 8 -7.02 31.10 16.77
CA LYS A 8 -6.56 29.83 17.36
C LYS A 8 -5.07 29.93 17.65
N ILE A 9 -4.65 29.45 18.82
CA ILE A 9 -3.24 29.43 19.24
C ILE A 9 -2.89 28.02 19.65
N TYR A 10 -1.70 27.58 19.23
CA TYR A 10 -1.08 26.35 19.69
C TYR A 10 -0.08 26.71 20.80
N LEU A 11 -0.33 26.22 22.00
CA LEU A 11 0.55 26.43 23.15
C LEU A 11 0.75 25.07 23.85
N ASP A 12 2.00 24.66 24.04
CA ASP A 12 2.37 23.40 24.68
C ASP A 12 1.67 22.16 24.10
N ASN A 13 1.54 22.11 22.77
CA ASN A 13 0.81 21.10 22.00
C ASN A 13 -0.71 21.06 22.22
N GLU A 14 -1.27 22.08 22.80
CA GLU A 14 -2.71 22.23 22.98
C GLU A 14 -3.27 23.39 22.16
N LEU A 15 -4.49 23.23 21.65
CA LEU A 15 -5.15 24.22 20.80
C LEU A 15 -6.16 25.03 21.60
N TYR A 16 -6.04 26.36 21.52
CA TYR A 16 -6.92 27.29 22.20
C TYR A 16 -7.63 28.22 21.20
N TYR A 17 -8.88 28.55 21.52
CA TYR A 17 -9.59 29.64 20.87
C TYR A 17 -9.38 30.91 21.69
N VAL A 18 -8.92 31.97 21.04
CA VAL A 18 -8.63 33.25 21.69
C VAL A 18 -9.56 34.33 21.15
N ASN A 19 -10.16 35.09 22.05
CA ASN A 19 -10.89 36.30 21.67
C ASN A 19 -9.88 37.44 21.38
N PRO A 20 -9.77 37.92 20.14
CA PRO A 20 -8.76 38.91 19.80
C PRO A 20 -8.96 40.27 20.44
N LYS A 21 -10.16 40.59 20.95
CA LYS A 21 -10.46 41.87 21.61
C LYS A 21 -10.13 41.85 23.11
N THR A 22 -10.29 40.73 23.77
CA THR A 22 -10.13 40.64 25.24
C THR A 22 -8.90 39.84 25.64
N GLY A 23 -8.27 39.10 24.75
CA GLY A 23 -7.19 38.16 25.05
C GLY A 23 -7.63 36.92 25.83
N ASN A 24 -8.90 36.82 26.19
CA ASN A 24 -9.43 35.65 26.86
C ASN A 24 -9.41 34.44 25.92
N TYR A 25 -9.18 33.27 26.47
CA TYR A 25 -9.07 32.04 25.72
C TYR A 25 -10.04 30.97 26.20
N LYS A 26 -10.28 30.02 25.29
CA LYS A 26 -11.00 28.80 25.61
C LYS A 26 -10.20 27.63 25.04
N LYS A 27 -9.77 26.72 25.90
CA LYS A 27 -9.20 25.46 25.47
C LYS A 27 -10.30 24.63 24.78
N ILE A 28 -9.96 23.86 23.75
CA ILE A 28 -10.92 22.93 23.15
C ILE A 28 -11.34 21.92 24.22
N GLY A 29 -12.64 21.90 24.53
CA GLY A 29 -13.22 21.05 25.56
C GLY A 29 -13.37 21.68 26.95
N GLU A 30 -12.73 22.82 27.24
CA GLU A 30 -12.82 23.52 28.52
C GLU A 30 -13.06 25.02 28.34
N PRO A 31 -13.95 25.66 29.14
CA PRO A 31 -14.12 27.10 29.12
C PRO A 31 -12.91 27.76 29.79
N GLY A 32 -12.10 28.50 29.03
CA GLY A 32 -11.02 29.35 29.56
C GLY A 32 -11.57 30.74 29.91
N THR A 33 -11.22 31.23 31.05
CA THR A 33 -11.57 32.59 31.55
C THR A 33 -10.35 33.48 31.74
N ASP A 34 -9.15 32.91 31.73
CA ASP A 34 -7.91 33.62 31.97
C ASP A 34 -7.47 34.42 30.71
N ASN A 35 -6.75 35.50 30.94
CA ASN A 35 -6.12 36.28 29.86
C ASN A 35 -4.75 35.69 29.53
N LEU A 36 -4.58 35.17 28.29
CA LEU A 36 -3.33 34.58 27.84
C LEU A 36 -2.18 35.59 27.75
N LEU A 37 -2.47 36.87 27.45
CA LEU A 37 -1.46 37.91 27.42
C LEU A 37 -0.87 38.18 28.81
N GLU A 38 -1.68 38.09 29.87
CA GLU A 38 -1.22 38.23 31.23
C GLU A 38 -0.48 36.97 31.73
N LYS A 39 -0.99 35.79 31.34
CA LYS A 39 -0.43 34.50 31.78
C LYS A 39 0.91 34.18 31.11
N TYR A 40 1.09 34.60 29.86
CA TYR A 40 2.29 34.33 29.06
C TYR A 40 2.80 35.59 28.35
N PRO A 41 3.30 36.60 29.04
CA PRO A 41 3.71 37.87 28.44
C PRO A 41 4.85 37.67 27.43
N GLY A 42 4.66 38.16 26.23
CA GLY A 42 5.66 38.13 25.16
C GLY A 42 5.86 36.75 24.48
N LYS A 43 5.05 35.73 24.82
CA LYS A 43 5.19 34.38 24.21
C LYS A 43 4.27 34.13 23.03
N PHE A 44 3.25 34.95 22.80
CA PHE A 44 2.34 34.81 21.66
C PHE A 44 1.73 36.15 21.27
N GLU A 45 1.20 36.20 20.06
CA GLU A 45 0.45 37.31 19.52
C GLU A 45 -1.02 36.91 19.30
N ILE A 46 -1.92 37.86 19.52
CA ILE A 46 -3.33 37.69 19.15
C ILE A 46 -3.51 38.19 17.72
N TRP A 47 -3.90 37.31 16.82
CA TRP A 47 -4.11 37.64 15.43
C TRP A 47 -5.59 37.97 15.14
N SER A 48 -5.78 38.95 14.23
CA SER A 48 -7.11 39.20 13.65
C SER A 48 -7.53 38.04 12.75
N GLY A 49 -8.83 37.94 12.45
CA GLY A 49 -9.33 36.95 11.50
C GLY A 49 -8.69 37.07 10.11
N SER A 50 -8.43 38.29 9.65
CA SER A 50 -7.73 38.53 8.37
C SER A 50 -6.31 37.96 8.41
N ARG A 51 -5.56 38.19 9.46
CA ARG A 51 -4.19 37.67 9.60
C ARG A 51 -4.16 36.13 9.65
N ILE A 52 -5.19 35.51 10.25
CA ILE A 52 -5.31 34.05 10.25
C ILE A 52 -5.56 33.54 8.84
N VAL A 53 -6.41 34.22 8.06
CA VAL A 53 -6.67 33.84 6.65
C VAL A 53 -5.43 34.03 5.80
N GLU A 54 -4.69 35.14 5.99
CA GLU A 54 -3.41 35.38 5.30
C GLU A 54 -2.40 34.27 5.61
N GLN A 55 -2.21 33.92 6.89
CA GLN A 55 -1.31 32.83 7.26
C GLN A 55 -1.76 31.48 6.70
N TYR A 56 -3.05 31.20 6.68
CA TYR A 56 -3.58 29.99 6.07
C TYR A 56 -3.28 29.93 4.56
N LEU A 57 -3.41 31.06 3.86
CA LEU A 57 -3.06 31.16 2.45
C LEU A 57 -1.54 30.99 2.23
N ASP A 58 -0.73 31.58 3.10
CA ASP A 58 0.73 31.43 3.04
C ASP A 58 1.14 29.96 3.28
N ASP A 59 0.51 29.28 4.24
CA ASP A 59 0.75 27.87 4.51
C ASP A 59 0.33 27.00 3.33
N ASP A 60 -0.84 27.23 2.70
CA ASP A 60 -1.31 26.54 1.49
C ASP A 60 -0.36 26.77 0.30
N LEU A 61 0.14 27.99 0.13
CA LEU A 61 1.13 28.33 -0.90
C LEU A 61 2.46 27.62 -0.63
N TYR A 62 2.91 27.64 0.63
CA TYR A 62 4.14 26.94 1.03
C TYR A 62 4.03 25.43 0.83
N GLU A 63 2.92 24.81 1.22
CA GLU A 63 2.68 23.38 0.97
C GLU A 63 2.68 23.08 -0.54
N THR A 64 2.07 23.94 -1.34
CA THR A 64 2.06 23.82 -2.80
C THR A 64 3.48 23.93 -3.38
N MET A 65 4.28 24.87 -2.89
CA MET A 65 5.70 25.02 -3.28
C MET A 65 6.51 23.78 -2.90
N VAL A 66 6.34 23.24 -1.70
CA VAL A 66 7.03 22.01 -1.26
C VAL A 66 6.63 20.80 -2.12
N VAL A 67 5.38 20.71 -2.51
CA VAL A 67 4.89 19.67 -3.43
C VAL A 67 5.51 19.87 -4.81
N ASP A 68 5.52 21.10 -5.33
CA ASP A 68 6.15 21.42 -6.61
C ASP A 68 7.65 21.10 -6.59
N ASP A 69 8.40 21.58 -5.62
CA ASP A 69 9.83 21.25 -5.47
C ASP A 69 10.12 19.76 -5.40
N SER A 70 9.20 18.99 -4.80
CA SER A 70 9.34 17.54 -4.68
C SER A 70 9.13 16.81 -6.01
N PHE A 71 8.24 17.30 -6.87
CA PHE A 71 7.85 16.63 -8.11
C PHE A 71 8.39 17.32 -9.37
N SER A 72 8.61 18.62 -9.35
CA SER A 72 9.00 19.40 -10.53
C SER A 72 10.37 18.98 -11.07
N GLN A 73 11.36 18.77 -10.22
CA GLN A 73 12.70 18.33 -10.64
C GLN A 73 12.66 17.01 -11.41
N SER A 74 11.82 16.11 -10.96
CA SER A 74 11.64 14.80 -11.57
C SER A 74 10.89 14.88 -12.90
N THR A 75 9.83 15.67 -12.91
CA THR A 75 9.05 15.98 -14.12
C THR A 75 9.91 16.73 -15.14
N PHE A 76 10.77 17.63 -14.66
CA PHE A 76 11.72 18.37 -15.50
C PHE A 76 12.77 17.43 -16.13
N LEU A 77 13.32 16.47 -15.38
CA LEU A 77 14.22 15.46 -15.95
C LEU A 77 13.54 14.66 -17.07
N ILE A 78 12.30 14.26 -16.86
CA ILE A 78 11.52 13.56 -17.89
C ILE A 78 11.22 14.48 -19.08
N SER A 79 10.98 15.80 -18.84
CA SER A 79 10.67 16.76 -19.90
C SER A 79 11.84 17.02 -20.87
N LYS A 80 13.07 16.77 -20.44
CA LYS A 80 14.25 16.81 -21.31
C LYS A 80 14.31 15.66 -22.31
N LEU A 81 13.58 14.57 -22.03
CA LEU A 81 13.64 13.32 -22.78
C LEU A 81 12.39 13.05 -23.62
N VAL A 82 11.26 13.65 -23.22
CA VAL A 82 9.99 13.47 -23.92
C VAL A 82 9.67 14.72 -24.72
N PRO A 83 9.58 14.65 -26.05
CA PRO A 83 9.37 15.81 -26.92
C PRO A 83 7.93 16.35 -26.81
N THR A 84 7.60 16.91 -25.65
CA THR A 84 6.32 17.57 -25.36
C THR A 84 6.48 18.62 -24.27
N THR A 85 5.42 19.42 -24.00
CA THR A 85 5.49 20.47 -23.00
C THR A 85 5.53 19.91 -21.58
N TYR A 86 6.18 20.64 -20.67
CA TYR A 86 6.24 20.29 -19.24
C TYR A 86 4.84 20.04 -18.64
N GLU A 87 3.87 20.93 -18.91
CA GLU A 87 2.50 20.78 -18.43
C GLU A 87 1.86 19.43 -18.85
N ARG A 88 2.08 19.03 -20.10
CA ARG A 88 1.58 17.74 -20.59
C ARG A 88 2.26 16.57 -19.88
N ILE A 89 3.55 16.66 -19.59
CA ILE A 89 4.26 15.62 -18.85
C ILE A 89 3.74 15.51 -17.42
N ALA A 90 3.51 16.64 -16.75
CA ALA A 90 2.99 16.66 -15.40
C ALA A 90 1.56 16.08 -15.28
N THR A 91 0.77 16.15 -16.35
CA THR A 91 -0.64 15.73 -16.35
C THR A 91 -0.91 14.40 -17.03
N MET A 92 0.04 13.89 -17.84
CA MET A 92 -0.13 12.62 -18.57
C MET A 92 0.30 11.41 -17.76
N GLY A 93 -0.36 10.28 -18.03
CA GLY A 93 0.11 8.99 -17.55
C GLY A 93 1.44 8.59 -18.20
N THR A 94 2.34 7.97 -17.42
CA THR A 94 3.69 7.59 -17.83
C THR A 94 3.74 6.67 -19.07
N ALA A 95 2.74 5.80 -19.26
CA ALA A 95 2.61 5.01 -20.49
C ALA A 95 2.44 5.86 -21.75
N THR A 96 1.77 7.01 -21.65
CA THR A 96 1.62 7.95 -22.77
C THR A 96 2.94 8.63 -23.11
N LEU A 97 3.80 8.86 -22.12
CA LEU A 97 5.12 9.45 -22.35
C LEU A 97 6.00 8.52 -23.22
N TRP A 98 6.02 7.23 -22.91
CA TRP A 98 6.71 6.23 -23.75
C TRP A 98 6.19 6.24 -25.20
N LYS A 99 4.88 6.33 -25.36
CA LYS A 99 4.28 6.44 -26.70
C LYS A 99 4.73 7.69 -27.45
N ILE A 100 4.84 8.85 -26.78
CA ILE A 100 5.29 10.10 -27.41
C ILE A 100 6.74 9.97 -27.86
N ILE A 101 7.62 9.40 -27.04
CA ILE A 101 9.02 9.16 -27.41
C ILE A 101 9.11 8.30 -28.67
N MET A 102 8.41 7.17 -28.67
CA MET A 102 8.46 6.24 -29.79
C MET A 102 7.83 6.83 -31.07
N LEU A 103 6.80 7.67 -30.93
CA LEU A 103 6.22 8.39 -32.07
C LEU A 103 7.21 9.40 -32.67
N ALA A 104 7.85 10.22 -31.81
CA ALA A 104 8.82 11.20 -32.25
C ALA A 104 10.01 10.52 -32.94
N TRP A 105 10.55 9.47 -32.30
CA TRP A 105 11.65 8.69 -32.85
C TRP A 105 11.29 8.06 -34.21
N SER A 106 10.11 7.45 -34.33
CA SER A 106 9.64 6.85 -35.58
C SER A 106 9.49 7.91 -36.68
N TYR A 107 8.99 9.09 -36.34
CA TYR A 107 8.85 10.22 -37.26
C TYR A 107 10.21 10.71 -37.76
N GLU A 108 11.17 10.93 -36.87
CA GLU A 108 12.51 11.41 -37.20
C GLU A 108 13.29 10.41 -38.09
N ASN A 109 13.04 9.12 -37.92
CA ASN A 109 13.70 8.05 -38.68
C ASN A 109 12.88 7.54 -39.86
N ASN A 110 11.76 8.19 -40.23
CA ASN A 110 10.87 7.80 -41.33
C ASN A 110 10.35 6.34 -41.20
N LEU A 111 10.09 5.89 -39.99
CA LEU A 111 9.57 4.55 -39.71
C LEU A 111 8.06 4.56 -39.53
N ALA A 112 7.42 3.54 -40.04
CA ALA A 112 5.99 3.34 -39.80
C ALA A 112 5.70 2.97 -38.35
N VAL A 113 4.59 3.50 -37.82
CA VAL A 113 4.08 3.09 -36.51
C VAL A 113 3.51 1.67 -36.65
N PRO A 114 3.90 0.72 -35.78
CA PRO A 114 3.34 -0.63 -35.79
C PRO A 114 1.82 -0.64 -35.64
N ALA A 115 1.17 -1.63 -36.24
CA ALA A 115 -0.26 -1.86 -36.05
C ALA A 115 -0.53 -2.25 -34.59
N LYS A 116 -1.64 -1.77 -34.05
CA LYS A 116 -2.07 -2.17 -32.71
C LYS A 116 -2.50 -3.62 -32.70
N ASP A 117 -2.05 -4.38 -31.72
CA ASP A 117 -2.49 -5.74 -31.49
C ASP A 117 -3.65 -5.81 -30.49
N SER A 118 -4.33 -6.95 -30.47
CA SER A 118 -5.45 -7.22 -29.59
C SER A 118 -4.99 -7.52 -28.16
N LYS A 119 -5.79 -7.12 -27.18
CA LYS A 119 -5.55 -7.49 -25.78
C LYS A 119 -5.96 -8.95 -25.56
N ARG A 120 -5.07 -9.76 -24.97
CA ARG A 120 -5.36 -11.09 -24.43
C ARG A 120 -4.98 -11.17 -22.96
N PRO A 121 -5.65 -12.00 -22.15
CA PRO A 121 -5.19 -12.26 -20.79
C PRO A 121 -3.88 -13.04 -20.79
N PHE A 122 -3.01 -12.75 -19.83
CA PHE A 122 -1.83 -13.56 -19.52
C PHE A 122 -1.58 -13.56 -18.00
N THR A 123 -0.81 -14.53 -17.54
CA THR A 123 -0.50 -14.65 -16.11
C THR A 123 0.57 -13.64 -15.71
N GLY A 124 0.22 -12.73 -14.81
CA GLY A 124 1.12 -11.72 -14.27
C GLY A 124 2.09 -12.26 -13.22
N GLY A 125 2.65 -11.36 -12.40
CA GLY A 125 3.51 -11.72 -11.28
C GLY A 125 2.77 -12.48 -10.19
N LEU A 126 3.49 -13.31 -9.43
CA LEU A 126 2.95 -14.02 -8.28
C LEU A 126 2.82 -13.11 -7.07
N SER A 127 1.70 -13.20 -6.39
CA SER A 127 1.51 -12.62 -5.07
C SER A 127 0.65 -13.59 -4.27
N ARG A 128 1.23 -14.21 -3.25
CA ARG A 128 0.58 -15.23 -2.41
C ARG A 128 0.98 -15.04 -0.95
N LEU A 129 0.08 -15.44 -0.09
CA LEU A 129 0.35 -15.63 1.32
C LEU A 129 0.67 -17.12 1.52
N LEU A 130 1.87 -17.42 1.98
CA LEU A 130 2.34 -18.80 2.19
C LEU A 130 2.13 -19.24 3.62
N THR A 131 2.22 -18.30 4.56
CA THR A 131 2.05 -18.58 5.99
C THR A 131 1.27 -17.44 6.65
N VAL A 132 0.23 -17.75 7.40
CA VAL A 132 -0.56 -16.78 8.18
C VAL A 132 -0.13 -16.76 9.64
N GLY A 133 -0.51 -15.71 10.34
CA GLY A 133 -0.33 -15.58 11.78
C GLY A 133 0.88 -14.74 12.13
N TYR A 134 1.43 -15.00 13.32
CA TYR A 134 2.55 -14.28 13.90
C TYR A 134 3.88 -14.93 13.51
N ALA A 135 4.87 -14.14 13.19
CA ALA A 135 6.23 -14.60 12.93
C ALA A 135 7.27 -13.63 13.49
N LYS A 136 8.46 -14.15 13.85
CA LYS A 136 9.59 -13.43 14.45
C LYS A 136 10.78 -13.41 13.50
N ASN A 137 11.71 -12.48 13.77
CA ASN A 137 12.99 -12.42 13.07
C ASN A 137 12.83 -12.43 11.55
N ILE A 138 12.16 -11.40 11.04
CA ILE A 138 11.75 -11.30 9.64
C ILE A 138 12.83 -10.65 8.82
N VAL A 139 13.09 -11.21 7.65
CA VAL A 139 13.84 -10.56 6.58
C VAL A 139 12.96 -10.50 5.31
N LYS A 140 13.02 -9.39 4.60
CA LYS A 140 12.47 -9.30 3.24
C LYS A 140 13.61 -9.21 2.25
N PHE A 141 13.64 -10.17 1.35
CA PHE A 141 14.47 -10.11 0.16
C PHE A 141 13.65 -9.58 -1.02
N ASP A 142 14.26 -8.73 -1.83
CA ASP A 142 13.61 -8.05 -2.95
C ASP A 142 14.58 -7.96 -4.14
N TYR A 143 14.10 -8.30 -5.35
CA TYR A 143 14.92 -8.14 -6.53
C TYR A 143 15.03 -6.68 -6.94
N SER A 144 16.23 -6.22 -7.18
CA SER A 144 16.47 -4.86 -7.68
C SER A 144 15.92 -4.69 -9.09
N SER A 145 14.76 -3.99 -9.22
CA SER A 145 14.13 -3.72 -10.52
C SER A 145 13.87 -4.98 -11.35
N LEU A 146 13.22 -6.00 -10.78
CA LEU A 146 13.07 -7.34 -11.36
C LEU A 146 12.74 -7.35 -12.86
N TYR A 147 11.63 -6.75 -13.29
CA TYR A 147 11.21 -6.82 -14.70
C TYR A 147 12.16 -6.09 -15.67
N PRO A 148 12.63 -4.88 -15.39
CA PRO A 148 13.68 -4.25 -16.20
C PRO A 148 14.97 -5.06 -16.28
N SER A 149 15.38 -5.67 -15.19
CA SER A 149 16.58 -6.52 -15.17
C SER A 149 16.40 -7.79 -16.00
N ILE A 150 15.25 -8.45 -15.89
CA ILE A 150 14.91 -9.60 -16.74
C ILE A 150 14.94 -9.21 -18.23
N GLN A 151 14.34 -8.07 -18.59
CA GLN A 151 14.34 -7.61 -19.97
C GLN A 151 15.76 -7.44 -20.53
N LEU A 152 16.63 -6.79 -19.79
CA LEU A 152 18.00 -6.51 -20.21
C LEU A 152 18.88 -7.77 -20.23
N VAL A 153 18.76 -8.63 -19.21
CA VAL A 153 19.57 -9.86 -19.10
C VAL A 153 19.19 -10.89 -20.17
N TYR A 154 17.90 -11.04 -20.44
CA TYR A 154 17.38 -12.06 -21.38
C TYR A 154 17.07 -11.49 -22.75
N ASP A 155 17.36 -10.21 -22.98
CA ASP A 155 17.13 -9.51 -24.24
C ASP A 155 15.67 -9.63 -24.73
N ILE A 156 14.71 -9.37 -23.84
CA ILE A 156 13.29 -9.51 -24.12
C ILE A 156 12.72 -8.16 -24.51
N PHE A 157 12.67 -7.92 -25.81
CA PHE A 157 12.11 -6.72 -26.40
C PHE A 157 11.19 -7.09 -27.58
N PRO A 158 10.23 -6.20 -27.95
CA PRO A 158 9.34 -6.46 -29.06
C PRO A 158 10.09 -6.63 -30.39
N ASP A 159 9.63 -7.53 -31.22
CA ASP A 159 10.21 -7.76 -32.58
C ASP A 159 10.21 -6.48 -33.44
N CYS A 160 9.32 -5.54 -33.16
CA CYS A 160 9.28 -4.24 -33.84
C CYS A 160 10.36 -3.25 -33.38
N ASP A 161 11.10 -3.52 -32.31
CA ASP A 161 12.24 -2.69 -31.85
C ASP A 161 13.53 -3.04 -32.59
N ILE A 162 13.48 -3.00 -33.94
CA ILE A 162 14.57 -3.42 -34.83
C ILE A 162 15.89 -2.68 -34.55
N MET A 163 15.79 -1.42 -34.13
CA MET A 163 16.95 -0.57 -33.85
C MET A 163 17.39 -0.60 -32.38
N GLY A 164 16.72 -1.39 -31.54
CA GLY A 164 17.04 -1.52 -30.11
C GLY A 164 16.84 -0.23 -29.29
N VAL A 165 15.95 0.65 -29.72
CA VAL A 165 15.70 1.94 -29.06
C VAL A 165 15.11 1.75 -27.67
N GLN A 166 14.11 0.87 -27.55
CA GLN A 166 13.47 0.57 -26.27
C GLN A 166 14.49 -0.06 -25.31
N LYS A 167 15.33 -0.95 -25.80
CA LYS A 167 16.43 -1.58 -25.04
C LYS A 167 17.41 -0.52 -24.52
N SER A 168 17.91 0.33 -25.40
CA SER A 168 18.89 1.38 -25.06
C SER A 168 18.33 2.36 -24.04
N MET A 169 17.09 2.81 -24.21
CA MET A 169 16.42 3.69 -23.27
C MET A 169 16.21 3.02 -21.91
N LEU A 170 15.76 1.77 -21.87
CA LEU A 170 15.55 1.05 -20.61
C LEU A 170 16.86 0.89 -19.85
N LYS A 171 17.95 0.51 -20.54
CA LYS A 171 19.30 0.39 -19.96
C LYS A 171 19.78 1.72 -19.39
N TYR A 172 19.64 2.80 -20.14
CA TYR A 172 20.03 4.14 -19.72
C TYR A 172 19.29 4.59 -18.45
N PHE A 173 17.96 4.54 -18.43
CA PHE A 173 17.17 4.96 -17.27
C PHE A 173 17.43 4.08 -16.04
N ARG A 174 17.59 2.78 -16.24
CA ARG A 174 17.93 1.87 -15.13
C ARG A 174 19.28 2.24 -14.52
N ASN A 175 20.29 2.49 -15.32
CA ASN A 175 21.62 2.85 -14.86
C ASN A 175 21.62 4.18 -14.07
N ILE A 176 20.94 5.20 -14.58
CA ILE A 176 20.76 6.47 -13.85
C ILE A 176 20.04 6.25 -12.52
N ARG A 177 18.98 5.45 -12.52
CA ARG A 177 18.27 5.13 -11.28
C ARG A 177 19.17 4.44 -10.25
N ILE A 178 19.93 3.45 -10.68
CA ILE A 178 20.88 2.74 -9.81
C ILE A 178 21.92 3.71 -9.26
N LYS A 179 22.51 4.55 -10.10
CA LYS A 179 23.46 5.58 -9.69
C LYS A 179 22.87 6.49 -8.60
N TYR A 180 21.66 7.01 -8.80
CA TYR A 180 21.02 7.87 -7.79
C TYR A 180 20.66 7.11 -6.51
N LYS A 181 20.25 5.85 -6.60
CA LYS A 181 19.99 5.00 -5.43
C LYS A 181 21.27 4.79 -4.60
N HIS A 182 22.40 4.54 -5.24
CA HIS A 182 23.71 4.38 -4.59
C HIS A 182 24.16 5.68 -3.90
N LEU A 183 24.13 6.82 -4.62
CA LEU A 183 24.48 8.12 -4.05
C LEU A 183 23.58 8.49 -2.86
N ALA A 184 22.29 8.20 -2.93
CA ALA A 184 21.38 8.39 -1.81
C ALA A 184 21.77 7.53 -0.60
N GLY A 185 22.18 6.28 -0.83
CA GLY A 185 22.66 5.38 0.22
C GLY A 185 23.97 5.83 0.88
N GLU A 186 24.97 6.15 0.09
CA GLU A 186 26.29 6.59 0.54
C GLU A 186 26.24 7.89 1.36
N LEU A 187 25.40 8.84 0.95
CA LEU A 187 25.29 10.15 1.60
C LEU A 187 24.32 10.16 2.79
N LYS A 188 23.66 9.05 3.09
CA LYS A 188 22.57 9.00 4.08
C LYS A 188 22.96 9.50 5.47
N ASP A 189 24.17 9.20 5.90
CA ASP A 189 24.67 9.58 7.22
C ASP A 189 25.58 10.82 7.18
N SER A 190 26.29 11.04 6.06
CA SER A 190 27.22 12.15 5.89
C SER A 190 26.54 13.45 5.43
N ASP A 191 25.58 13.36 4.50
CA ASP A 191 24.80 14.50 4.00
C ASP A 191 23.34 14.08 3.73
N PRO A 192 22.48 14.09 4.77
CA PRO A 192 21.08 13.70 4.65
C PRO A 192 20.26 14.50 3.64
N VAL A 193 20.62 15.78 3.40
CA VAL A 193 19.92 16.65 2.45
C VAL A 193 20.20 16.22 1.02
N GLN A 194 21.46 15.99 0.68
CA GLN A 194 21.86 15.46 -0.62
C GLN A 194 21.31 14.02 -0.84
N SER A 195 21.36 13.19 0.19
CA SER A 195 20.80 11.85 0.16
C SER A 195 19.30 11.88 -0.22
N GLU A 196 18.52 12.73 0.44
CA GLU A 196 17.09 12.91 0.14
C GLU A 196 16.87 13.44 -1.28
N MET A 197 17.69 14.35 -1.75
CA MET A 197 17.62 14.87 -3.11
C MET A 197 17.83 13.76 -4.15
N TYR A 198 18.81 12.88 -3.97
CA TYR A 198 19.03 11.75 -4.88
C TYR A 198 17.91 10.71 -4.80
N ASP A 199 17.36 10.46 -3.61
CA ASP A 199 16.22 9.56 -3.44
C ASP A 199 14.96 10.12 -4.16
N ARG A 200 14.73 11.41 -4.08
CA ARG A 200 13.67 12.11 -4.83
C ARG A 200 13.89 12.02 -6.35
N LYS A 201 15.12 12.12 -6.85
CA LYS A 201 15.43 12.01 -8.28
C LYS A 201 15.22 10.60 -8.83
N GLN A 202 15.52 9.54 -8.07
CA GLN A 202 15.40 8.16 -8.56
C GLN A 202 13.95 7.65 -8.62
N LEU A 203 13.04 8.19 -7.79
CA LEU A 203 11.67 7.70 -7.70
C LEU A 203 10.85 7.85 -8.99
N PRO A 204 10.83 9.00 -9.69
CA PRO A 204 10.12 9.12 -10.96
C PRO A 204 10.72 8.30 -12.08
N ILE A 205 12.04 8.12 -12.09
CA ILE A 205 12.70 7.22 -13.03
C ILE A 205 12.22 5.78 -12.79
N LYS A 206 12.09 5.36 -11.51
CA LYS A 206 11.50 4.07 -11.15
C LYS A 206 10.08 3.92 -11.71
N ILE A 207 9.24 4.96 -11.54
CA ILE A 207 7.86 4.96 -12.04
C ILE A 207 7.86 4.89 -13.58
N PHE A 208 8.73 5.64 -14.23
CA PHE A 208 8.84 5.68 -15.69
C PHE A 208 9.27 4.33 -16.28
N ILE A 209 10.27 3.68 -15.68
CA ILE A 209 10.74 2.34 -16.08
C ILE A 209 9.65 1.28 -15.85
N ASN A 210 8.97 1.31 -14.71
CA ASN A 210 7.89 0.36 -14.43
C ASN A 210 6.68 0.55 -15.35
N ALA A 211 6.41 1.78 -15.77
CA ALA A 211 5.37 2.08 -16.74
C ALA A 211 5.70 1.54 -18.13
N TYR A 212 6.97 1.39 -18.48
CA TYR A 212 7.40 0.76 -19.72
C TYR A 212 6.91 -0.70 -19.78
N PHE A 213 7.15 -1.50 -18.73
CA PHE A 213 6.64 -2.86 -18.68
C PHE A 213 5.11 -2.91 -18.86
N GLY A 214 4.38 -2.00 -18.19
CA GLY A 214 2.94 -1.89 -18.35
C GLY A 214 2.51 -1.51 -19.78
N SER A 215 3.30 -0.68 -20.46
CA SER A 215 3.08 -0.30 -21.86
C SER A 215 3.40 -1.44 -22.82
N LEU A 216 4.51 -2.12 -22.60
CA LEU A 216 4.96 -3.30 -23.36
C LEU A 216 3.86 -4.38 -23.41
N SER A 217 3.22 -4.63 -22.27
CA SER A 217 2.15 -5.63 -22.13
C SER A 217 0.77 -5.13 -22.60
N ALA A 218 0.69 -3.98 -23.26
CA ALA A 218 -0.55 -3.36 -23.69
C ALA A 218 -0.49 -2.86 -25.17
N PRO A 219 -0.25 -3.72 -26.16
CA PRO A 219 -0.07 -3.33 -27.56
C PRO A 219 -1.31 -2.63 -28.16
N HIS A 220 -2.48 -2.84 -27.58
CA HIS A 220 -3.71 -2.13 -27.98
C HIS A 220 -3.69 -0.62 -27.63
N VAL A 221 -2.82 -0.21 -26.69
CA VAL A 221 -2.61 1.20 -26.29
C VAL A 221 -1.26 1.71 -26.81
N PHE A 222 -0.22 0.89 -26.68
CA PHE A 222 1.17 1.18 -27.04
C PHE A 222 1.56 0.31 -28.24
N PRO A 223 1.52 0.82 -29.49
CA PRO A 223 1.72 0.01 -30.71
C PRO A 223 3.08 -0.70 -30.79
N TRP A 224 4.10 -0.21 -30.12
CA TRP A 224 5.42 -0.86 -30.00
C TRP A 224 5.49 -1.89 -28.86
N GLY A 225 4.37 -2.21 -28.23
CA GLY A 225 4.28 -3.25 -27.22
C GLY A 225 4.04 -4.62 -27.83
N GLU A 226 4.31 -5.65 -27.05
CA GLU A 226 4.16 -7.05 -27.43
C GLU A 226 3.73 -7.88 -26.21
N MET A 227 2.61 -8.59 -26.34
CA MET A 227 2.07 -9.39 -25.25
C MET A 227 2.98 -10.56 -24.87
N ASP A 228 3.62 -11.20 -25.86
CA ASP A 228 4.50 -12.36 -25.64
C ASP A 228 5.74 -11.97 -24.86
N SER A 229 6.33 -10.82 -25.14
CA SER A 229 7.42 -10.24 -24.35
C SER A 229 6.98 -10.00 -22.88
N GLY A 230 5.80 -9.41 -22.67
CA GLY A 230 5.25 -9.19 -21.33
C GLY A 230 5.00 -10.48 -20.54
N GLU A 231 4.46 -11.50 -21.20
CA GLU A 231 4.23 -12.83 -20.62
C GLU A 231 5.54 -13.53 -20.28
N THR A 232 6.52 -13.47 -21.15
CA THR A 232 7.88 -14.00 -20.96
C THR A 232 8.53 -13.40 -19.72
N ILE A 233 8.51 -12.07 -19.58
CA ILE A 233 9.07 -11.37 -18.42
C ILE A 233 8.44 -11.83 -17.12
N THR A 234 7.10 -11.94 -17.08
CA THR A 234 6.42 -12.37 -15.86
C THR A 234 6.63 -13.84 -15.55
N CYS A 235 6.76 -14.67 -16.55
CA CYS A 235 7.07 -16.10 -16.40
C CYS A 235 8.46 -16.29 -15.76
N ILE A 236 9.48 -15.59 -16.26
CA ILE A 236 10.83 -15.60 -15.68
C ILE A 236 10.79 -15.03 -14.25
N GLY A 237 10.06 -13.92 -14.03
CA GLY A 237 9.92 -13.32 -12.71
C GLY A 237 9.31 -14.27 -11.68
N ARG A 238 8.29 -15.05 -12.07
CA ARG A 238 7.74 -16.10 -11.20
C ARG A 238 8.76 -17.16 -10.87
N GLN A 239 9.57 -17.54 -11.83
CA GLN A 239 10.65 -18.52 -11.63
C GLN A 239 11.73 -18.00 -10.68
N CYS A 240 12.13 -16.74 -10.82
CA CYS A 240 13.06 -16.10 -9.89
C CYS A 240 12.56 -16.18 -8.43
N LEU A 241 11.26 -15.94 -8.21
CA LEU A 241 10.67 -16.04 -6.87
C LEU A 241 10.69 -17.49 -6.33
N ARG A 242 10.38 -18.47 -7.19
CA ARG A 242 10.45 -19.90 -6.81
C ARG A 242 11.88 -20.30 -6.42
N MET A 243 12.87 -19.89 -7.21
CA MET A 243 14.29 -20.13 -6.89
C MET A 243 14.70 -19.51 -5.55
N MET A 244 14.28 -18.28 -5.29
CA MET A 244 14.49 -17.62 -4.00
C MET A 244 13.91 -18.46 -2.86
N ILE A 245 12.65 -18.85 -2.96
CA ILE A 245 11.98 -19.68 -1.93
C ILE A 245 12.77 -20.96 -1.70
N MET A 246 13.06 -21.72 -2.75
CA MET A 246 13.75 -23.00 -2.64
C MET A 246 15.15 -22.89 -2.03
N PHE A 247 15.90 -21.85 -2.39
CA PHE A 247 17.24 -21.64 -1.84
C PHE A 247 17.18 -21.31 -0.35
N PHE A 248 16.37 -20.35 0.05
CA PHE A 248 16.28 -19.91 1.43
C PHE A 248 15.62 -20.98 2.33
N GLU A 249 14.64 -21.73 1.84
CA GLU A 249 14.10 -22.89 2.60
C GLU A 249 15.15 -23.97 2.90
N LYS A 250 16.04 -24.25 1.94
CA LYS A 250 17.17 -25.18 2.20
C LYS A 250 18.15 -24.64 3.26
N LYS A 251 18.20 -23.34 3.44
CA LYS A 251 18.97 -22.67 4.50
C LYS A 251 18.21 -22.58 5.83
N GLY A 252 16.96 -23.13 5.89
CA GLY A 252 16.13 -23.14 7.09
C GLY A 252 15.24 -21.91 7.27
N TYR A 253 15.17 -21.02 6.28
CA TYR A 253 14.23 -19.90 6.31
C TYR A 253 12.80 -20.40 6.02
N LYS A 254 11.82 -19.77 6.64
CA LYS A 254 10.42 -20.07 6.42
C LYS A 254 9.74 -18.98 5.58
N PRO A 255 9.23 -19.27 4.38
CA PRO A 255 8.59 -18.27 3.54
C PRO A 255 7.22 -17.89 4.11
N LEU A 256 6.93 -16.59 4.14
CA LEU A 256 5.72 -16.03 4.74
C LEU A 256 4.78 -15.42 3.70
N VAL A 257 5.26 -14.42 2.99
CA VAL A 257 4.50 -13.66 1.99
C VAL A 257 5.39 -13.38 0.79
N MET A 258 4.88 -13.68 -0.39
CA MET A 258 5.52 -13.28 -1.64
C MET A 258 4.68 -12.22 -2.36
N ASP A 259 5.33 -11.24 -2.96
CA ASP A 259 4.65 -10.18 -3.71
C ASP A 259 5.51 -9.67 -4.87
N THR A 260 5.27 -10.22 -6.03
CA THR A 260 5.77 -9.81 -7.34
C THR A 260 7.28 -9.89 -7.53
N ASP A 261 8.07 -9.23 -6.69
CA ASP A 261 9.53 -9.05 -6.80
C ASP A 261 10.29 -9.38 -5.51
N GLY A 262 9.57 -9.76 -4.43
CA GLY A 262 10.18 -10.08 -3.16
C GLY A 262 9.40 -11.06 -2.32
N VAL A 263 10.09 -11.62 -1.33
CA VAL A 263 9.52 -12.57 -0.36
C VAL A 263 9.95 -12.20 1.06
N ASN A 264 9.00 -12.25 1.98
CA ASN A 264 9.26 -12.17 3.41
C ASN A 264 9.53 -13.57 3.95
N PHE A 265 10.60 -13.70 4.73
CA PHE A 265 10.95 -14.93 5.41
C PHE A 265 11.11 -14.72 6.91
N GLU A 266 10.80 -15.73 7.68
CA GLU A 266 11.31 -15.86 9.04
C GLU A 266 12.69 -16.51 8.97
N THR A 267 13.68 -15.91 9.66
CA THR A 267 15.07 -16.39 9.62
C THR A 267 15.27 -17.61 10.54
N PRO A 268 16.20 -18.52 10.23
CA PRO A 268 16.56 -19.60 11.15
C PRO A 268 17.24 -19.06 12.42
N GLU A 269 17.15 -19.81 13.52
CA GLU A 269 17.73 -19.40 14.81
C GLU A 269 19.26 -19.25 14.77
N ASN A 270 19.92 -20.07 13.99
CA ASN A 270 21.38 -20.10 13.84
C ASN A 270 21.91 -19.18 12.74
N ILE A 271 21.15 -18.21 12.29
CA ILE A 271 21.52 -17.35 11.15
C ILE A 271 22.88 -16.63 11.33
N ASN A 272 23.19 -16.23 12.56
CA ASN A 272 24.43 -15.52 12.86
C ASN A 272 25.71 -16.36 12.68
N ASP A 273 25.58 -17.68 12.62
CA ASP A 273 26.71 -18.60 12.42
C ASP A 273 27.03 -18.80 10.94
N THR A 274 26.18 -18.32 10.04
CA THR A 274 26.37 -18.46 8.60
C THR A 274 27.46 -17.51 8.12
N VAL A 275 28.41 -18.07 7.35
CA VAL A 275 29.54 -17.33 6.76
C VAL A 275 29.65 -17.71 5.29
N TYR A 276 29.88 -16.72 4.43
CA TYR A 276 30.17 -16.93 3.02
C TYR A 276 31.33 -16.04 2.57
N VAL A 277 32.28 -16.62 1.84
CA VAL A 277 33.35 -15.86 1.21
C VAL A 277 33.00 -15.65 -0.25
N GLY A 278 32.85 -14.39 -0.62
CA GLY A 278 32.44 -13.99 -1.97
C GLY A 278 33.40 -14.53 -3.04
N LYS A 279 32.83 -15.02 -4.13
CA LYS A 279 33.59 -15.51 -5.29
C LYS A 279 33.65 -14.48 -6.42
N GLY A 280 32.93 -13.37 -6.28
CA GLY A 280 32.92 -12.28 -7.26
C GLY A 280 32.31 -12.64 -8.60
N TYR A 281 31.42 -13.63 -8.63
CA TYR A 281 30.73 -14.01 -9.86
C TYR A 281 29.58 -13.07 -10.23
N ASN A 282 29.12 -12.30 -9.24
CA ASN A 282 28.17 -11.21 -9.43
C ASN A 282 28.80 -9.91 -8.91
N GLU A 283 28.61 -8.79 -9.62
CA GLU A 283 29.18 -7.47 -9.24
C GLU A 283 28.76 -6.99 -7.84
N LEU A 284 27.63 -7.46 -7.32
CA LEU A 284 27.18 -7.16 -5.96
C LEU A 284 27.96 -7.89 -4.88
N VAL A 285 28.81 -8.87 -5.25
CA VAL A 285 29.57 -9.72 -4.33
C VAL A 285 31.05 -9.53 -4.56
N ILE A 286 31.73 -8.98 -3.56
CA ILE A 286 33.16 -8.69 -3.63
C ILE A 286 33.95 -10.00 -3.44
N GLU A 287 34.82 -10.33 -4.38
CA GLU A 287 35.69 -11.51 -4.32
C GLU A 287 36.60 -11.46 -3.08
N GLY A 288 36.66 -12.56 -2.35
CA GLY A 288 37.46 -12.69 -1.14
C GLY A 288 36.90 -12.00 0.10
N LYS A 289 35.81 -11.23 0.00
CA LYS A 289 35.17 -10.63 1.16
C LYS A 289 34.36 -11.68 1.93
N GLU A 290 34.50 -11.68 3.25
CA GLU A 290 33.70 -12.49 4.16
C GLU A 290 32.38 -11.76 4.48
N TYR A 291 31.27 -12.44 4.27
CA TYR A 291 29.91 -12.02 4.61
C TYR A 291 29.39 -12.88 5.75
N LYS A 292 28.54 -12.35 6.63
CA LYS A 292 28.02 -13.05 7.82
C LYS A 292 26.50 -12.95 7.91
N GLY A 293 25.89 -13.97 8.51
CA GLY A 293 24.45 -13.99 8.77
C GLY A 293 23.62 -13.88 7.49
N ILE A 294 22.58 -13.07 7.53
CA ILE A 294 21.67 -12.84 6.39
C ILE A 294 22.41 -12.32 5.15
N GLU A 295 23.45 -11.49 5.35
CA GLU A 295 24.26 -10.98 4.24
C GLU A 295 25.07 -12.11 3.57
N ALA A 296 25.51 -13.13 4.33
CA ALA A 296 26.20 -14.29 3.78
C ALA A 296 25.29 -15.10 2.83
N ASP A 297 24.07 -15.38 3.26
CA ASP A 297 23.10 -16.12 2.43
C ASP A 297 22.67 -15.31 1.20
N THR A 298 22.54 -13.98 1.35
CA THR A 298 22.24 -13.07 0.22
C THR A 298 23.38 -13.04 -0.79
N ALA A 299 24.63 -12.92 -0.32
CA ALA A 299 25.81 -12.93 -1.17
C ALA A 299 25.97 -14.28 -1.90
N GLU A 300 25.78 -15.39 -1.19
CA GLU A 300 25.81 -16.72 -1.80
C GLU A 300 24.74 -16.89 -2.88
N PHE A 301 23.50 -16.45 -2.61
CA PHE A 301 22.42 -16.48 -3.61
C PHE A 301 22.80 -15.68 -4.86
N ASN A 302 23.27 -14.45 -4.69
CA ASN A 302 23.68 -13.60 -5.80
C ASN A 302 24.82 -14.22 -6.60
N ASP A 303 25.86 -14.71 -5.93
CA ASP A 303 26.98 -15.35 -6.59
C ASP A 303 26.62 -16.62 -7.36
N ILE A 304 25.64 -17.37 -6.87
CA ILE A 304 25.24 -18.65 -7.49
C ILE A 304 24.26 -18.45 -8.63
N PHE A 305 23.22 -17.62 -8.43
CA PHE A 305 22.04 -17.61 -9.28
C PHE A 305 21.88 -16.34 -10.11
N MET A 306 22.51 -15.23 -9.70
CA MET A 306 22.25 -13.94 -10.34
C MET A 306 23.32 -13.59 -11.36
N ARG A 307 22.90 -12.89 -12.41
CA ARG A 307 23.79 -12.22 -13.37
C ARG A 307 24.08 -10.81 -12.87
N ASN A 308 25.14 -10.19 -13.39
CA ASN A 308 25.63 -8.87 -12.95
C ASN A 308 24.57 -7.78 -12.91
N GLU A 309 23.61 -7.81 -13.81
CA GLU A 309 22.52 -6.81 -13.90
C GLU A 309 21.31 -7.13 -13.02
N MET A 310 21.23 -8.36 -12.48
CA MET A 310 20.22 -8.78 -11.53
C MET A 310 20.84 -9.02 -10.18
N GLY A 311 20.14 -8.63 -9.13
CA GLY A 311 20.58 -8.87 -7.78
C GLY A 311 19.43 -8.93 -6.80
N LEU A 312 19.66 -9.63 -5.71
CA LEU A 312 18.79 -9.72 -4.57
C LEU A 312 19.32 -8.78 -3.48
N ASP A 313 18.47 -7.89 -3.00
CA ASP A 313 18.76 -6.96 -1.91
C ASP A 313 17.96 -7.34 -0.66
N ILE A 314 18.47 -6.96 0.50
CA ILE A 314 17.72 -6.96 1.75
C ILE A 314 16.93 -5.65 1.83
N ASP A 315 15.59 -5.72 1.66
CA ASP A 315 14.71 -4.53 1.76
C ASP A 315 14.59 -4.06 3.22
N TYR A 316 14.33 -4.98 4.13
CA TYR A 316 14.33 -4.72 5.57
C TYR A 316 14.51 -5.99 6.40
N ILE A 317 14.96 -5.76 7.65
CA ILE A 317 14.95 -6.74 8.73
C ILE A 317 13.99 -6.22 9.79
N ALA A 318 13.16 -7.09 10.35
CA ALA A 318 12.12 -6.71 11.30
C ALA A 318 12.01 -7.73 12.45
N PRO A 319 11.81 -7.28 13.72
CA PRO A 319 11.69 -8.19 14.85
C PRO A 319 10.48 -9.13 14.76
N SER A 320 9.36 -8.64 14.22
CA SER A 320 8.13 -9.43 14.12
C SER A 320 7.19 -8.92 13.04
N CYS A 321 6.31 -9.80 12.59
CA CYS A 321 5.21 -9.44 11.71
C CYS A 321 3.95 -10.26 12.02
N ILE A 322 2.81 -9.78 11.51
CA ILE A 322 1.53 -10.47 11.48
C ILE A 322 1.08 -10.53 10.04
N ASN A 323 0.89 -11.72 9.52
CA ASN A 323 0.38 -11.98 8.18
C ASN A 323 -1.09 -12.36 8.25
N VAL A 324 -1.97 -11.49 7.77
CA VAL A 324 -3.42 -11.65 7.88
C VAL A 324 -4.02 -12.26 6.62
N SER A 325 -3.70 -11.70 5.47
CA SER A 325 -4.16 -12.15 4.17
C SER A 325 -3.26 -11.60 3.06
N ARG A 326 -3.47 -12.06 1.82
CA ARG A 326 -2.73 -11.55 0.65
C ARG A 326 -2.71 -10.02 0.65
N LYS A 327 -1.51 -9.43 0.65
CA LYS A 327 -1.27 -7.96 0.69
C LYS A 327 -1.83 -7.24 1.94
N ASN A 328 -2.15 -7.98 2.99
CA ASN A 328 -2.56 -7.41 4.28
C ASN A 328 -1.67 -7.99 5.39
N TYR A 329 -0.71 -7.21 5.83
CA TYR A 329 0.23 -7.60 6.89
C TYR A 329 0.71 -6.39 7.69
N ILE A 330 1.16 -6.66 8.89
CA ILE A 330 1.61 -5.68 9.88
C ILE A 330 3.04 -6.03 10.26
N ILE A 331 3.94 -5.06 10.21
CA ILE A 331 5.37 -5.28 10.49
C ILE A 331 5.84 -4.31 11.55
N LYS A 332 6.59 -4.82 12.52
CA LYS A 332 7.34 -4.02 13.49
C LYS A 332 8.72 -3.74 12.93
N LEU A 333 9.01 -2.50 12.60
CA LEU A 333 10.32 -2.05 12.12
C LEU A 333 11.06 -1.28 13.20
N MET A 334 12.38 -1.40 13.20
CA MET A 334 13.25 -0.55 14.02
C MET A 334 13.89 0.52 13.14
N LYS A 335 13.61 1.81 13.40
CA LYS A 335 14.24 2.95 12.70
C LYS A 335 14.92 3.87 13.72
N LYS A 336 16.24 4.02 13.61
CA LYS A 336 17.05 4.87 14.51
C LYS A 336 16.76 4.58 16.00
N GLY A 337 16.67 3.30 16.37
CA GLY A 337 16.37 2.86 17.74
C GLY A 337 14.91 3.04 18.19
N LYS A 338 14.02 3.55 17.32
CA LYS A 338 12.59 3.71 17.64
C LYS A 338 11.76 2.65 16.89
N GLU A 339 10.77 2.12 17.58
CA GLU A 339 9.80 1.21 16.97
C GLU A 339 8.88 1.98 16.02
N LYS A 340 8.67 1.42 14.83
CA LYS A 340 7.71 1.92 13.85
C LYS A 340 6.87 0.76 13.32
N ILE A 341 5.55 0.85 13.45
CA ILE A 341 4.62 -0.11 12.88
C ILE A 341 4.31 0.30 11.43
N LYS A 342 4.58 -0.62 10.49
CA LYS A 342 4.23 -0.48 9.08
C LYS A 342 3.00 -1.34 8.79
N LEU A 343 1.91 -0.71 8.41
CA LEU A 343 0.69 -1.37 7.98
C LEU A 343 0.65 -1.49 6.46
N THR A 344 0.30 -2.64 5.93
CA THR A 344 0.10 -2.87 4.50
C THR A 344 -1.29 -3.44 4.26
N GLY A 345 -1.98 -2.93 3.25
CA GLY A 345 -3.29 -3.41 2.81
C GLY A 345 -4.49 -2.59 3.31
N ASN A 346 -5.57 -2.65 2.51
CA ASN A 346 -6.77 -1.83 2.73
C ASN A 346 -7.65 -2.32 3.88
N THR A 347 -7.58 -3.61 4.22
CA THR A 347 -8.36 -4.18 5.33
C THR A 347 -7.91 -3.61 6.67
N ILE A 348 -6.61 -3.34 6.80
CA ILE A 348 -5.99 -2.84 8.03
C ILE A 348 -5.93 -1.31 8.05
N LYS A 349 -5.71 -0.67 6.88
CA LYS A 349 -5.47 0.78 6.71
C LYS A 349 -6.69 1.61 6.35
N SER A 350 -7.92 1.16 6.53
CA SER A 350 -9.08 1.89 6.05
C SER A 350 -9.17 3.31 6.67
N LYS A 351 -9.05 4.35 5.84
CA LYS A 351 -9.25 5.77 6.24
C LYS A 351 -10.68 6.09 6.72
N LYS A 352 -11.61 5.13 6.61
CA LYS A 352 -13.02 5.29 6.99
C LYS A 352 -13.36 4.58 8.31
N LEU A 353 -12.38 4.11 9.04
CA LEU A 353 -12.62 3.50 10.35
C LEU A 353 -13.01 4.58 11.36
N GLN A 354 -13.94 4.22 12.24
CA GLN A 354 -14.30 5.03 13.38
C GLN A 354 -13.13 5.09 14.36
N GLN A 355 -13.01 6.20 15.07
CA GLN A 355 -11.83 6.50 15.88
C GLN A 355 -11.60 5.44 16.98
N TYR A 356 -12.66 4.94 17.63
CA TYR A 356 -12.52 3.90 18.66
C TYR A 356 -11.92 2.58 18.12
N ILE A 357 -12.20 2.25 16.86
CA ILE A 357 -11.58 1.06 16.21
C ILE A 357 -10.11 1.33 15.92
N VAL A 358 -9.76 2.54 15.48
CA VAL A 358 -8.36 2.94 15.23
C VAL A 358 -7.55 2.85 16.51
N GLU A 359 -8.07 3.41 17.60
CA GLU A 359 -7.43 3.37 18.93
C GLU A 359 -7.21 1.94 19.43
N PHE A 360 -8.23 1.09 19.29
CA PHE A 360 -8.09 -0.33 19.61
C PHE A 360 -7.01 -1.01 18.77
N LEU A 361 -7.02 -0.78 17.45
CA LEU A 361 -6.05 -1.42 16.54
C LEU A 361 -4.63 -0.95 16.82
N ASP A 362 -4.42 0.34 17.08
CA ASP A 362 -3.11 0.91 17.37
C ASP A 362 -2.49 0.32 18.66
N GLU A 363 -3.31 0.08 19.68
CA GLU A 363 -2.87 -0.56 20.92
C GLU A 363 -2.75 -2.08 20.74
N GLY A 364 -3.75 -2.71 20.12
CA GLY A 364 -3.77 -4.14 19.89
C GLY A 364 -2.62 -4.64 19.03
N PHE A 365 -2.21 -3.86 18.00
CA PHE A 365 -1.04 -4.20 17.19
C PHE A 365 0.26 -4.20 17.99
N LYS A 366 0.40 -3.33 18.99
CA LYS A 366 1.59 -3.34 19.86
C LYS A 366 1.65 -4.63 20.67
N TYR A 367 0.53 -5.07 21.25
CA TYR A 367 0.47 -6.34 21.98
C TYR A 367 0.80 -7.51 21.07
N LEU A 368 0.11 -7.64 19.94
CA LEU A 368 0.32 -8.74 19.01
C LEU A 368 1.75 -8.79 18.45
N LEU A 369 2.32 -7.64 18.07
CA LEU A 369 3.69 -7.58 17.55
C LEU A 369 4.77 -7.85 18.61
N ASN A 370 4.43 -7.75 19.89
CA ASN A 370 5.29 -8.13 21.01
C ASN A 370 5.08 -9.59 21.46
N GLY A 371 4.16 -10.30 20.85
CA GLY A 371 3.85 -11.69 21.20
C GLY A 371 2.90 -11.82 22.40
N ASP A 372 2.27 -10.73 22.82
CA ASP A 372 1.37 -10.66 23.98
C ASP A 372 -0.09 -10.84 23.54
N GLY A 373 -0.48 -12.07 23.29
CA GLY A 373 -1.84 -12.40 22.88
C GLY A 373 -2.87 -12.24 24.01
N ILE A 374 -2.49 -12.48 25.26
CA ILE A 374 -3.45 -12.36 26.37
C ILE A 374 -3.88 -10.91 26.58
N SER A 375 -2.95 -9.95 26.55
CA SER A 375 -3.28 -8.53 26.69
C SER A 375 -4.14 -8.04 25.52
N PHE A 376 -3.93 -8.56 24.29
CA PHE A 376 -4.81 -8.27 23.16
C PHE A 376 -6.25 -8.75 23.41
N VAL A 377 -6.42 -9.97 23.89
CA VAL A 377 -7.74 -10.55 24.18
C VAL A 377 -8.44 -9.77 25.33
N GLU A 378 -7.71 -9.38 26.35
CA GLU A 378 -8.25 -8.55 27.44
C GLU A 378 -8.65 -7.16 26.95
N LEU A 379 -7.84 -6.52 26.12
CA LEU A 379 -8.18 -5.24 25.47
C LEU A 379 -9.47 -5.37 24.64
N TYR A 380 -9.61 -6.47 23.89
CA TYR A 380 -10.82 -6.74 23.12
C TYR A 380 -12.06 -6.77 24.04
N PHE A 381 -12.02 -7.51 25.15
CA PHE A 381 -13.16 -7.59 26.05
C PHE A 381 -13.48 -6.25 26.75
N GLN A 382 -12.46 -5.44 27.08
CA GLN A 382 -12.67 -4.09 27.59
C GLN A 382 -13.45 -3.21 26.59
N TYR A 383 -13.12 -3.31 25.28
CA TYR A 383 -13.83 -2.57 24.25
C TYR A 383 -15.25 -3.11 23.99
N VAL A 384 -15.45 -4.44 24.05
CA VAL A 384 -16.80 -5.05 24.01
C VAL A 384 -17.66 -4.49 25.11
N GLU A 385 -17.16 -4.43 26.36
CA GLU A 385 -17.87 -3.88 27.50
C GLU A 385 -18.18 -2.39 27.33
N LYS A 386 -17.20 -1.58 26.91
CA LYS A 386 -17.39 -0.15 26.62
C LYS A 386 -18.46 0.08 25.54
N ILE A 387 -18.45 -0.72 24.46
CA ILE A 387 -19.45 -0.61 23.38
C ILE A 387 -20.83 -1.00 23.91
N TYR A 388 -20.92 -2.12 24.62
CA TYR A 388 -22.19 -2.66 25.11
C TYR A 388 -22.86 -1.71 26.11
N ASN A 389 -22.10 -1.13 27.01
CA ASN A 389 -22.55 -0.18 28.03
C ASN A 389 -22.66 1.27 27.52
N LYS A 390 -22.51 1.50 26.21
CA LYS A 390 -22.57 2.84 25.58
C LYS A 390 -21.58 3.85 26.19
N GLN A 391 -20.41 3.38 26.55
CA GLN A 391 -19.34 4.20 27.16
C GLN A 391 -18.35 4.75 26.11
N ILE A 392 -18.47 4.36 24.85
CA ILE A 392 -17.65 4.95 23.78
C ILE A 392 -18.15 6.37 23.50
N PRO A 393 -17.30 7.39 23.55
CA PRO A 393 -17.68 8.77 23.24
C PRO A 393 -18.27 8.89 21.83
N LEU A 394 -19.29 9.73 21.69
CA LEU A 394 -19.95 9.96 20.39
C LEU A 394 -18.99 10.54 19.35
N SER A 395 -18.00 11.33 19.78
CA SER A 395 -16.93 11.84 18.92
C SER A 395 -16.11 10.73 18.24
N LYS A 396 -15.93 9.59 18.92
CA LYS A 396 -15.15 8.44 18.46
C LYS A 396 -15.95 7.41 17.67
N ILE A 397 -17.29 7.38 17.86
CA ILE A 397 -18.18 6.39 17.23
C ILE A 397 -18.93 6.95 16.03
N ALA A 398 -19.04 8.28 15.89
CA ALA A 398 -19.75 8.93 14.80
C ALA A 398 -19.18 8.60 13.42
N ASN A 399 -20.08 8.35 12.48
CA ASN A 399 -19.74 8.28 11.08
C ASN A 399 -19.52 9.68 10.51
N LYS A 400 -18.58 9.83 9.56
CA LYS A 400 -18.26 11.09 8.90
C LYS A 400 -18.52 10.97 7.41
N SER A 401 -19.28 11.92 6.85
CA SER A 401 -19.50 11.97 5.41
C SER A 401 -19.44 13.40 4.89
N ARG A 402 -18.67 13.62 3.83
CA ARG A 402 -18.52 14.93 3.22
C ARG A 402 -19.63 15.19 2.19
N VAL A 403 -20.22 16.36 2.23
CA VAL A 403 -21.22 16.82 1.24
C VAL A 403 -20.51 17.08 -0.08
N LYS A 404 -20.80 16.25 -1.10
CA LYS A 404 -20.16 16.31 -2.43
C LYS A 404 -21.03 16.88 -3.53
N GLN A 405 -22.31 17.10 -3.25
CA GLN A 405 -23.30 17.58 -4.21
C GLN A 405 -24.33 18.42 -3.48
N SER A 406 -24.98 19.33 -4.20
CA SER A 406 -26.06 20.13 -3.64
C SER A 406 -27.27 19.27 -3.25
N VAL A 407 -28.10 19.78 -2.35
CA VAL A 407 -29.37 19.13 -1.97
C VAL A 407 -30.30 18.94 -3.18
N GLU A 408 -30.30 19.91 -4.10
CA GLU A 408 -31.11 19.88 -5.32
C GLU A 408 -30.62 18.79 -6.29
N ASP A 409 -29.32 18.68 -6.49
CA ASP A 409 -28.74 17.64 -7.34
C ASP A 409 -28.93 16.25 -6.72
N TYR A 410 -28.85 16.14 -5.39
CA TYR A 410 -29.20 14.91 -4.70
C TYR A 410 -30.67 14.51 -4.90
N LYS A 411 -31.61 15.44 -4.79
CA LYS A 411 -33.04 15.18 -5.08
C LYS A 411 -33.25 14.65 -6.51
N LYS A 412 -32.57 15.25 -7.50
CA LYS A 412 -32.58 14.76 -8.89
C LYS A 412 -31.90 13.38 -9.01
N HIS A 413 -30.80 13.16 -8.28
CA HIS A 413 -30.07 11.87 -8.30
C HIS A 413 -30.94 10.71 -7.81
N ILE A 414 -31.63 10.87 -6.68
CA ILE A 414 -32.45 9.80 -6.09
C ILE A 414 -33.72 9.48 -6.87
N GLN A 415 -34.10 10.35 -7.81
CA GLN A 415 -35.22 10.11 -8.74
C GLN A 415 -34.80 9.28 -9.96
N LYS A 416 -33.50 9.19 -10.24
CA LYS A 416 -32.96 8.39 -11.36
C LYS A 416 -33.10 6.90 -11.10
N VAL A 417 -33.29 6.16 -12.19
CA VAL A 417 -33.32 4.70 -12.18
C VAL A 417 -31.98 4.19 -12.71
N THR A 418 -31.45 3.17 -12.09
CA THR A 418 -30.20 2.50 -12.56
C THR A 418 -30.48 1.79 -13.89
N LYS A 419 -29.38 1.40 -14.61
CA LYS A 419 -29.50 0.56 -15.82
C LYS A 419 -30.23 -0.78 -15.56
N ALA A 420 -30.22 -1.25 -14.30
CA ALA A 420 -30.95 -2.46 -13.88
C ALA A 420 -32.39 -2.21 -13.43
N GLY A 421 -32.94 -1.00 -13.63
CA GLY A 421 -34.31 -0.66 -13.25
C GLY A 421 -34.54 -0.33 -11.77
N SER A 422 -33.49 -0.27 -10.96
CA SER A 422 -33.56 0.06 -9.53
C SER A 422 -33.33 1.56 -9.29
N LEU A 423 -33.99 2.14 -8.29
CA LEU A 423 -33.72 3.50 -7.86
C LEU A 423 -32.29 3.60 -7.30
N MET A 424 -31.65 4.76 -7.48
CA MET A 424 -30.33 5.04 -6.94
C MET A 424 -30.32 4.92 -5.41
N SER A 425 -29.16 4.49 -4.86
CA SER A 425 -28.99 4.33 -3.42
C SER A 425 -29.09 5.66 -2.68
N ARG A 426 -29.73 5.64 -1.51
CA ARG A 426 -29.82 6.78 -0.61
C ARG A 426 -28.53 6.93 0.22
N GLN A 427 -28.18 8.18 0.54
CA GLN A 427 -27.01 8.52 1.33
C GLN A 427 -27.43 9.06 2.69
N ALA A 428 -27.00 8.44 3.79
CA ALA A 428 -27.44 8.76 5.14
C ALA A 428 -27.29 10.25 5.47
N HIS A 429 -26.13 10.84 5.25
CA HIS A 429 -25.88 12.26 5.52
C HIS A 429 -26.79 13.20 4.72
N MET A 430 -27.10 12.86 3.46
CA MET A 430 -27.99 13.68 2.63
C MET A 430 -29.46 13.55 3.06
N GLU A 431 -29.90 12.35 3.46
CA GLU A 431 -31.24 12.16 4.01
C GLU A 431 -31.43 12.90 5.34
N LEU A 432 -30.40 12.91 6.19
CA LEU A 432 -30.41 13.67 7.46
C LEU A 432 -30.44 15.18 7.22
N ILE A 433 -29.70 15.70 6.22
CA ILE A 433 -29.76 17.10 5.79
C ILE A 433 -31.20 17.45 5.39
N LEU A 434 -31.84 16.60 4.59
CA LEU A 434 -33.24 16.79 4.15
C LEU A 434 -34.23 16.76 5.32
N GLN A 435 -34.10 15.79 6.21
CA GLN A 435 -34.99 15.60 7.36
C GLN A 435 -34.89 16.76 8.35
N ASN A 436 -33.70 17.28 8.58
CA ASN A 436 -33.45 18.36 9.55
C ASN A 436 -33.56 19.76 8.92
N ASN A 437 -33.85 19.87 7.63
CA ASN A 437 -33.83 21.12 6.87
C ASN A 437 -32.49 21.88 7.07
N TYR A 438 -31.41 21.13 7.17
CA TYR A 438 -30.08 21.69 7.44
C TYR A 438 -29.47 22.29 6.17
N ASN A 439 -28.99 23.53 6.26
CA ASN A 439 -28.36 24.20 5.12
C ASN A 439 -26.86 23.84 5.06
N ALA A 440 -26.56 22.67 4.54
CA ALA A 440 -25.19 22.18 4.41
C ALA A 440 -24.48 22.78 3.20
N GLY A 441 -23.26 23.28 3.41
CA GLY A 441 -22.38 23.73 2.34
C GLY A 441 -21.70 22.58 1.60
N LEU A 442 -21.32 22.81 0.32
CA LEU A 442 -20.47 21.86 -0.40
C LEU A 442 -19.11 21.75 0.30
N GLY A 443 -18.67 20.51 0.52
CA GLY A 443 -17.42 20.24 1.23
C GLY A 443 -17.57 20.06 2.74
N GLU A 444 -18.71 20.45 3.32
CA GLU A 444 -18.99 20.29 4.74
C GLU A 444 -19.01 18.81 5.16
N THR A 445 -18.54 18.52 6.36
CA THR A 445 -18.57 17.17 6.92
C THR A 445 -19.77 17.02 7.85
N ILE A 446 -20.60 16.05 7.56
CA ILE A 446 -21.76 15.70 8.40
C ILE A 446 -21.39 14.49 9.25
N TYR A 447 -21.60 14.65 10.56
CA TYR A 447 -21.43 13.60 11.55
C TYR A 447 -22.81 12.99 11.89
N TYR A 448 -22.85 11.67 11.94
CA TYR A 448 -24.10 10.98 12.27
C TYR A 448 -23.83 9.64 12.95
N ILE A 449 -24.81 9.21 13.73
CA ILE A 449 -24.71 8.01 14.57
C ILE A 449 -25.93 7.13 14.27
N ASN A 450 -25.68 5.84 14.05
CA ASN A 450 -26.76 4.87 13.91
C ASN A 450 -27.34 4.55 15.29
N ASN A 451 -28.66 4.69 15.45
CA ASN A 451 -29.42 4.39 16.67
C ASN A 451 -30.51 3.34 16.45
N GLY A 452 -30.46 2.59 15.35
CA GLY A 452 -31.33 1.45 15.12
C GLY A 452 -31.17 0.35 16.20
N THR A 453 -32.18 -0.48 16.33
CA THR A 453 -32.21 -1.49 17.41
C THR A 453 -31.67 -2.87 16.98
N LYS A 454 -31.47 -3.10 15.68
CA LYS A 454 -31.06 -4.40 15.13
C LYS A 454 -29.67 -4.29 14.48
N LYS A 455 -28.91 -5.37 14.52
CA LYS A 455 -27.63 -5.51 13.81
C LYS A 455 -27.74 -5.19 12.32
N SER A 456 -28.88 -5.53 11.70
CA SER A 456 -29.18 -5.30 10.28
C SER A 456 -29.73 -3.90 9.98
N SER A 457 -30.03 -3.05 10.99
CA SER A 457 -30.54 -1.70 10.74
C SER A 457 -29.50 -0.86 10.02
N GLY A 458 -29.69 -0.65 8.71
CA GLY A 458 -28.88 0.26 7.91
C GLY A 458 -29.10 1.71 8.34
N ASP A 459 -28.16 2.61 8.07
CA ASP A 459 -28.31 4.03 8.40
C ASP A 459 -29.54 4.63 7.69
N VAL A 460 -29.74 4.22 6.43
CA VAL A 460 -30.95 4.50 5.65
C VAL A 460 -31.35 3.21 4.94
N GLN A 461 -32.58 2.80 5.14
CA GLN A 461 -33.10 1.57 4.59
C GLN A 461 -34.45 1.80 3.90
N LYS A 462 -34.56 1.33 2.67
CA LYS A 462 -35.84 1.38 1.94
C LYS A 462 -36.59 0.07 2.14
N ILE A 463 -37.75 0.13 2.72
CA ILE A 463 -38.68 -1.00 2.90
C ILE A 463 -39.70 -0.96 1.75
N SER A 464 -39.42 -1.76 0.70
CA SER A 464 -40.27 -1.77 -0.50
C SER A 464 -41.64 -2.42 -0.26
N LYS A 465 -41.66 -3.54 0.47
CA LYS A 465 -42.84 -4.29 0.89
C LYS A 465 -42.70 -4.65 2.36
N PRO A 466 -43.36 -3.92 3.27
CA PRO A 466 -43.25 -4.23 4.69
C PRO A 466 -43.88 -5.59 5.03
N THR A 467 -43.22 -6.34 5.90
CA THR A 467 -43.75 -7.58 6.46
C THR A 467 -44.91 -7.28 7.42
N LYS A 468 -45.75 -8.27 7.74
CA LYS A 468 -46.84 -8.11 8.72
C LYS A 468 -46.33 -7.56 10.07
N LYS A 469 -45.22 -8.07 10.53
CA LYS A 469 -44.57 -7.63 11.78
C LYS A 469 -44.13 -6.16 11.70
N GLN A 470 -43.53 -5.74 10.61
CA GLN A 470 -43.13 -4.35 10.40
C GLN A 470 -44.35 -3.40 10.32
N GLN A 471 -45.44 -3.85 9.70
CA GLN A 471 -46.70 -3.11 9.67
C GLN A 471 -47.26 -2.89 11.07
N GLU A 472 -47.23 -3.95 11.90
CA GLU A 472 -47.74 -3.92 13.28
C GLU A 472 -46.85 -3.04 14.18
N GLU A 473 -45.52 -3.19 14.12
CA GLU A 473 -44.57 -2.34 14.84
C GLU A 473 -44.75 -0.85 14.45
N TYR A 474 -44.90 -0.57 13.14
CA TYR A 474 -45.09 0.80 12.65
C TYR A 474 -46.45 1.38 13.08
N TYR A 475 -47.50 0.57 13.03
CA TYR A 475 -48.83 0.98 13.45
C TYR A 475 -48.86 1.31 14.94
N ASN A 476 -48.24 0.48 15.79
CA ASN A 476 -48.14 0.70 17.23
C ASN A 476 -47.40 1.99 17.58
N THR A 477 -46.45 2.40 16.74
CA THR A 477 -45.63 3.60 16.98
C THR A 477 -46.28 4.87 16.39
N HIS A 478 -46.96 4.77 15.23
CA HIS A 478 -47.38 5.93 14.45
C HIS A 478 -48.92 6.04 14.30
N GLY A 479 -49.70 5.06 14.77
CA GLY A 479 -51.14 5.02 14.65
C GLY A 479 -51.70 4.88 13.21
N LYS A 480 -50.82 4.52 12.24
CA LYS A 480 -51.17 4.37 10.82
C LYS A 480 -50.37 3.27 10.15
N SER A 481 -50.88 2.73 9.05
CA SER A 481 -50.17 1.70 8.27
C SER A 481 -48.90 2.25 7.63
N MET A 482 -47.83 1.42 7.63
CA MET A 482 -46.56 1.76 6.98
C MET A 482 -46.75 1.87 5.47
N PRO A 483 -46.35 2.99 4.83
CA PRO A 483 -46.46 3.15 3.39
C PRO A 483 -45.57 2.14 2.64
N ASN A 484 -46.02 1.74 1.43
CA ASN A 484 -45.11 1.05 0.51
C ASN A 484 -43.94 1.95 0.12
N ASN A 485 -42.74 1.35 0.00
CA ASN A 485 -41.48 2.08 -0.25
C ASN A 485 -41.11 3.06 0.88
N TYR A 486 -41.46 2.73 2.13
CA TYR A 486 -41.11 3.52 3.29
C TYR A 486 -39.57 3.64 3.41
N LEU A 487 -39.13 4.86 3.70
CA LEU A 487 -37.71 5.13 3.98
C LEU A 487 -37.54 5.19 5.48
N GLU A 488 -36.87 4.20 6.01
CA GLU A 488 -36.47 4.14 7.43
C GLU A 488 -35.10 4.78 7.60
N ILE A 489 -35.00 5.78 8.44
CA ILE A 489 -33.75 6.45 8.80
C ILE A 489 -33.42 6.06 10.24
N ASN A 490 -32.39 5.25 10.42
CA ASN A 490 -31.91 4.72 11.68
C ASN A 490 -30.65 5.45 12.16
N CYS A 491 -30.59 6.73 11.93
CA CYS A 491 -29.46 7.55 12.37
C CYS A 491 -29.93 8.97 12.69
N TYR A 492 -29.16 9.65 13.51
CA TYR A 492 -29.34 11.06 13.82
C TYR A 492 -28.05 11.84 13.57
N MET A 493 -28.22 13.11 13.27
CA MET A 493 -27.12 14.03 13.02
C MET A 493 -26.63 14.62 14.36
N ILE A 494 -25.32 14.79 14.48
CA ILE A 494 -24.71 15.51 15.58
C ILE A 494 -23.79 16.59 15.02
N SER A 495 -23.76 17.76 15.61
CA SER A 495 -22.94 18.84 15.12
C SER A 495 -21.47 18.66 15.50
N GLU A 496 -20.57 19.07 14.61
CA GLU A 496 -19.13 19.08 14.91
C GLU A 496 -18.80 19.94 16.13
N LYS A 497 -19.53 21.04 16.28
CA LYS A 497 -19.41 21.92 17.44
C LYS A 497 -19.69 21.18 18.75
N GLU A 498 -20.78 20.44 18.79
CA GLU A 498 -21.21 19.68 19.97
C GLU A 498 -20.19 18.58 20.31
N LEU A 499 -19.66 17.88 19.31
CA LEU A 499 -18.62 16.88 19.49
C LEU A 499 -17.29 17.48 20.00
N ASN A 500 -16.94 18.68 19.53
CA ASN A 500 -15.71 19.36 19.93
C ASN A 500 -15.82 20.00 21.31
N GLU A 501 -17.01 20.51 21.67
CA GLU A 501 -17.27 21.10 23.00
C GLU A 501 -17.38 20.02 24.08
N ASN A 502 -17.83 18.83 23.73
CA ASN A 502 -18.02 17.70 24.65
C ASN A 502 -17.41 16.41 24.09
N PRO A 503 -16.07 16.30 23.98
CA PRO A 503 -15.40 15.18 23.30
C PRO A 503 -15.67 13.82 23.95
N ASP A 504 -15.93 13.79 25.25
CA ASP A 504 -16.22 12.57 26.03
C ASP A 504 -17.72 12.31 26.21
N MET A 505 -18.58 13.09 25.55
CA MET A 505 -20.02 12.91 25.59
C MET A 505 -20.40 11.51 25.10
N THR A 506 -21.12 10.78 25.94
CA THR A 506 -21.73 9.50 25.59
C THR A 506 -23.20 9.68 25.22
N GLY A 507 -23.77 8.72 24.52
CA GLY A 507 -25.16 8.81 24.11
C GLY A 507 -25.67 7.50 23.51
N ASP A 508 -26.85 7.56 22.92
CA ASP A 508 -27.50 6.38 22.37
C ASP A 508 -26.94 6.01 20.98
N TYR A 509 -26.67 4.73 20.80
CA TYR A 509 -26.27 4.16 19.52
C TYR A 509 -26.64 2.67 19.40
N ASN A 510 -26.63 2.17 18.18
CA ASN A 510 -26.97 0.78 17.85
C ASN A 510 -25.87 -0.20 18.29
N VAL A 511 -25.89 -0.62 19.55
CA VAL A 511 -24.91 -1.54 20.13
C VAL A 511 -24.68 -2.80 19.27
N PRO A 512 -25.72 -3.58 18.86
CA PRO A 512 -25.50 -4.78 18.04
C PRO A 512 -24.77 -4.51 16.72
N ARG A 513 -25.05 -3.35 16.10
CA ARG A 513 -24.41 -2.98 14.83
C ARG A 513 -22.95 -2.57 15.03
N TYR A 514 -22.69 -1.69 16.01
CA TYR A 514 -21.33 -1.22 16.26
C TYR A 514 -20.42 -2.33 16.77
N LEU A 515 -20.92 -3.21 17.62
CA LEU A 515 -20.18 -4.40 18.05
C LEU A 515 -19.91 -5.36 16.89
N SER A 516 -20.90 -5.60 16.02
CA SER A 516 -20.69 -6.41 14.82
C SER A 516 -19.65 -5.79 13.87
N ASN A 517 -19.66 -4.46 13.70
CA ASN A 517 -18.65 -3.77 12.89
C ASN A 517 -17.25 -3.86 13.53
N PHE A 518 -17.16 -3.78 14.84
CA PHE A 518 -15.94 -3.97 15.61
C PHE A 518 -15.42 -5.40 15.42
N ASN A 519 -16.24 -6.41 15.67
CA ASN A 519 -15.87 -7.83 15.51
C ASN A 519 -15.36 -8.14 14.10
N LYS A 520 -16.03 -7.64 13.05
CA LYS A 520 -15.58 -7.80 11.65
C LYS A 520 -14.17 -7.23 11.38
N ARG A 521 -13.69 -6.27 12.18
CA ARG A 521 -12.34 -5.72 12.06
C ARG A 521 -11.31 -6.51 12.83
N ILE A 522 -11.74 -7.18 13.91
CA ILE A 522 -10.88 -8.00 14.75
C ILE A 522 -10.73 -9.41 14.18
N GLU A 523 -11.81 -9.97 13.64
CA GLU A 523 -11.86 -11.34 13.11
C GLU A 523 -10.66 -11.72 12.22
N PRO A 524 -10.24 -10.90 11.23
CA PRO A 524 -9.06 -11.22 10.43
C PRO A 524 -7.76 -11.29 11.20
N LEU A 525 -7.65 -10.61 12.35
CA LEU A 525 -6.45 -10.60 13.19
C LEU A 525 -6.34 -11.87 14.04
N LEU A 526 -7.44 -12.58 14.28
CA LEU A 526 -7.46 -13.77 15.10
C LEU A 526 -6.69 -14.94 14.50
N VAL A 527 -6.25 -14.83 13.26
CA VAL A 527 -5.35 -15.81 12.62
C VAL A 527 -4.03 -16.03 13.38
N VAL A 528 -3.69 -15.13 14.29
CA VAL A 528 -2.51 -15.26 15.17
C VAL A 528 -2.73 -16.22 16.34
N PHE A 529 -3.97 -16.62 16.62
CA PHE A 529 -4.30 -17.57 17.67
C PHE A 529 -4.56 -18.97 17.13
N SER A 530 -4.44 -19.97 17.99
CA SER A 530 -4.74 -21.34 17.60
C SER A 530 -6.20 -21.49 17.14
N PRO A 531 -6.51 -22.42 16.21
CA PRO A 531 -7.88 -22.68 15.77
C PRO A 531 -8.85 -22.98 16.91
N GLU A 532 -8.35 -23.56 18.00
CA GLU A 532 -9.12 -23.98 19.16
C GLU A 532 -9.82 -22.83 19.88
N ILE A 533 -9.17 -21.66 19.93
CA ILE A 533 -9.73 -20.49 20.67
C ILE A 533 -10.27 -19.39 19.76
N ARG A 534 -9.95 -19.40 18.46
CA ARG A 534 -10.34 -18.29 17.54
C ARG A 534 -11.82 -17.98 17.55
N ASN A 535 -12.66 -19.02 17.55
CA ASN A 535 -14.11 -18.88 17.48
C ASN A 535 -14.71 -18.41 18.82
N ASP A 536 -13.99 -18.60 19.90
CA ASP A 536 -14.46 -18.32 21.25
C ASP A 536 -14.05 -16.92 21.75
N ILE A 537 -13.15 -16.23 21.04
CA ILE A 537 -12.73 -14.87 21.38
C ILE A 537 -13.84 -13.86 21.07
N LEU A 538 -14.47 -13.93 19.87
CA LEU A 538 -15.47 -12.96 19.47
C LEU A 538 -16.83 -13.24 20.09
N VAL A 539 -17.35 -12.23 20.80
CA VAL A 539 -18.65 -12.32 21.49
C VAL A 539 -19.62 -11.26 20.99
N GLU A 540 -20.92 -11.49 21.16
CA GLU A 540 -21.98 -10.52 20.87
C GLU A 540 -22.44 -9.76 22.14
N LYS A 541 -22.09 -10.26 23.33
CA LYS A 541 -22.40 -9.66 24.62
C LYS A 541 -21.25 -9.87 25.60
N PRO A 542 -21.04 -8.97 26.57
CA PRO A 542 -20.01 -9.14 27.60
C PRO A 542 -20.17 -10.41 28.45
N GLU A 543 -21.41 -10.85 28.66
CA GLU A 543 -21.75 -12.05 29.45
C GLU A 543 -21.27 -13.35 28.78
N ASP A 544 -21.09 -13.33 27.46
CA ASP A 544 -20.59 -14.47 26.68
C ASP A 544 -19.06 -14.60 26.76
N ARG A 545 -18.38 -13.71 27.53
CA ARG A 545 -16.93 -13.71 27.69
C ARG A 545 -16.41 -15.03 28.20
N GLN A 546 -15.46 -15.61 27.48
CA GLN A 546 -14.65 -16.71 27.96
C GLN A 546 -13.34 -16.21 28.56
N TYR A 547 -12.82 -16.94 29.55
CA TYR A 547 -11.55 -16.65 30.18
C TYR A 547 -10.49 -17.59 29.65
N PHE A 548 -9.41 -17.01 29.14
CA PHE A 548 -8.29 -17.74 28.57
C PHE A 548 -7.06 -17.60 29.46
N THR A 549 -6.26 -18.65 29.51
CA THR A 549 -4.93 -18.62 30.12
C THR A 549 -3.93 -17.99 29.16
N SER A 550 -2.82 -17.48 29.66
CA SER A 550 -1.72 -16.95 28.84
C SER A 550 -1.21 -17.99 27.84
N LYS A 551 -1.16 -19.27 28.23
CA LYS A 551 -0.75 -20.38 27.36
C LYS A 551 -1.71 -20.59 26.17
N GLN A 552 -3.02 -20.47 26.39
CA GLN A 552 -4.01 -20.55 25.32
C GLN A 552 -3.91 -19.38 24.34
N CYS A 553 -3.53 -18.20 24.85
CA CYS A 553 -3.35 -17.00 24.06
C CYS A 553 -1.93 -16.85 23.47
N GLU A 554 -1.07 -17.87 23.58
CA GLU A 554 0.20 -17.85 22.85
C GLU A 554 -0.05 -17.68 21.35
N LEU A 555 0.69 -16.74 20.78
CA LEU A 555 0.57 -16.46 19.36
C LEU A 555 1.19 -17.58 18.55
N VAL A 556 0.48 -18.00 17.56
CA VAL A 556 0.91 -19.07 16.70
C VAL A 556 1.94 -18.55 15.72
N ASN A 557 3.13 -19.14 15.79
CA ASN A 557 4.25 -18.84 14.93
C ASN A 557 4.05 -19.51 13.56
N GLY A 558 3.32 -18.83 12.71
CA GLY A 558 3.15 -19.19 11.31
C GLY A 558 2.55 -20.58 11.11
N PHE A 559 1.25 -20.71 11.21
CA PHE A 559 0.58 -21.89 10.66
C PHE A 559 0.65 -21.83 9.14
N PRO A 560 0.99 -22.93 8.46
CA PRO A 560 0.51 -23.08 7.11
C PRO A 560 -1.01 -22.84 7.18
N ILE A 561 -1.48 -21.97 6.33
CA ILE A 561 -2.92 -21.76 6.14
C ILE A 561 -3.47 -23.18 5.96
N SER A 562 -4.35 -23.68 6.81
CA SER A 562 -5.14 -24.91 6.70
C SER A 562 -4.81 -25.86 5.52
N GLU A 563 -5.39 -26.96 5.33
CA GLU A 563 -5.23 -27.80 4.12
C GLU A 563 -5.20 -26.97 2.82
N ASP A 564 -6.01 -25.91 2.72
CA ASP A 564 -5.96 -24.90 1.63
C ASP A 564 -4.62 -24.13 1.53
N GLY A 565 -3.78 -24.09 2.53
CA GLY A 565 -2.51 -23.36 2.51
C GLY A 565 -1.36 -24.16 1.95
N GLN A 566 -1.34 -25.46 2.21
CA GLN A 566 -0.40 -26.37 1.57
C GLN A 566 -0.69 -26.44 0.07
N ASP A 567 -1.96 -26.52 -0.31
CA ASP A 567 -2.38 -26.48 -1.72
C ASP A 567 -1.91 -25.19 -2.41
N LYS A 568 -1.97 -24.05 -1.71
CA LYS A 568 -1.49 -22.75 -2.26
C LYS A 568 0.03 -22.69 -2.38
N TYR A 569 0.75 -23.30 -1.46
CA TYR A 569 2.20 -23.41 -1.57
C TYR A 569 2.57 -24.33 -2.74
N ASP A 570 1.95 -25.48 -2.84
CA ASP A 570 2.17 -26.43 -3.93
C ASP A 570 1.77 -25.83 -5.28
N GLU A 571 0.65 -25.09 -5.36
CA GLU A 571 0.26 -24.32 -6.55
C GLU A 571 1.34 -23.29 -6.97
N VAL A 572 1.96 -22.60 -6.00
CA VAL A 572 3.02 -21.65 -6.28
C VAL A 572 4.28 -22.33 -6.79
N MET A 573 4.66 -23.46 -6.17
CA MET A 573 5.90 -24.17 -6.48
C MET A 573 5.78 -25.07 -7.71
N THR A 574 4.57 -25.33 -8.20
CA THR A 574 4.29 -26.11 -9.42
C THR A 574 4.16 -25.19 -10.63
N LEU A 575 4.70 -25.59 -11.77
CA LEU A 575 4.50 -24.88 -13.02
C LEU A 575 3.09 -25.12 -13.55
N SER A 576 2.43 -24.06 -14.00
CA SER A 576 1.19 -24.19 -14.79
C SER A 576 1.48 -24.75 -16.18
N ASP A 577 0.48 -25.34 -16.83
CA ASP A 577 0.61 -25.89 -18.19
C ASP A 577 1.19 -24.85 -19.18
N SER A 578 0.77 -23.59 -19.06
CA SER A 578 1.30 -22.50 -19.90
C SER A 578 2.78 -22.23 -19.62
N GLU A 579 3.24 -22.33 -18.38
CA GLU A 579 4.65 -22.20 -18.01
C GLU A 579 5.47 -23.40 -18.51
N VAL A 580 4.94 -24.60 -18.40
CA VAL A 580 5.57 -25.82 -18.96
C VAL A 580 5.77 -25.66 -20.48
N ILE A 581 4.73 -25.23 -21.19
CA ILE A 581 4.84 -24.96 -22.65
C ILE A 581 5.88 -23.90 -22.93
N PHE A 582 5.87 -22.80 -22.17
CA PHE A 582 6.81 -21.70 -22.29
C PHE A 582 8.25 -22.18 -22.10
N TRP A 583 8.55 -22.88 -20.99
CA TRP A 583 9.90 -23.37 -20.70
C TRP A 583 10.38 -24.40 -21.71
N ASN A 584 9.52 -25.26 -22.21
CA ASN A 584 9.83 -26.21 -23.28
C ASN A 584 10.19 -25.51 -24.61
N LYS A 585 9.59 -24.35 -24.89
CA LYS A 585 9.88 -23.54 -26.09
C LYS A 585 11.23 -22.81 -25.99
N ILE A 586 11.60 -22.34 -24.79
CA ILE A 586 12.79 -21.49 -24.53
C ILE A 586 14.05 -22.30 -24.22
N LYS A 587 14.14 -23.57 -24.41
CA LYS A 587 15.27 -24.51 -24.14
C LYS A 587 16.71 -23.95 -23.98
N ARG A 588 16.93 -22.67 -23.87
CA ARG A 588 18.22 -21.99 -23.98
C ARG A 588 18.79 -21.34 -22.72
N ASP A 589 18.02 -21.25 -21.63
CA ASP A 589 18.56 -20.59 -20.43
C ASP A 589 19.00 -21.60 -19.37
N PRO A 590 20.31 -21.70 -19.09
CA PRO A 590 20.85 -22.66 -18.14
C PRO A 590 20.52 -22.35 -16.67
N PHE A 591 19.97 -21.16 -16.35
CA PHE A 591 19.58 -20.84 -14.98
C PHE A 591 18.30 -21.53 -14.52
N PHE A 592 17.46 -21.90 -15.44
CA PHE A 592 16.12 -22.40 -15.14
C PHE A 592 15.95 -23.81 -15.72
N MET A 593 16.52 -24.80 -15.04
CA MET A 593 16.25 -26.17 -15.43
C MET A 593 14.86 -26.61 -14.99
N TYR A 594 14.11 -27.06 -15.96
CA TYR A 594 12.91 -27.83 -15.78
C TYR A 594 13.28 -29.31 -15.58
N VAL A 595 12.87 -29.91 -14.50
CA VAL A 595 13.03 -31.35 -14.24
C VAL A 595 11.70 -31.91 -13.75
N ASP A 596 11.05 -32.71 -14.59
CA ASP A 596 9.89 -33.55 -14.26
C ASP A 596 8.84 -32.88 -13.38
N ASP A 597 7.99 -32.02 -13.91
CA ASP A 597 6.84 -31.35 -13.27
C ASP A 597 7.12 -30.66 -11.94
N SER A 598 8.36 -30.66 -11.44
CA SER A 598 8.77 -29.96 -10.24
C SER A 598 10.06 -29.18 -10.43
N ILE A 599 10.14 -27.99 -9.84
CA ILE A 599 11.37 -27.22 -9.77
C ILE A 599 12.23 -27.85 -8.68
N LYS A 600 13.30 -28.52 -9.08
CA LYS A 600 14.31 -29.00 -8.15
C LYS A 600 15.43 -27.99 -8.07
N LEU A 601 15.89 -27.68 -6.87
CA LEU A 601 17.12 -26.95 -6.71
C LEU A 601 18.24 -27.80 -7.28
N VAL A 602 18.92 -27.22 -8.25
CA VAL A 602 19.96 -27.89 -9.01
C VAL A 602 21.15 -28.13 -8.10
N ASP A 603 21.81 -29.25 -8.24
CA ASP A 603 22.98 -29.53 -7.45
C ASP A 603 24.13 -28.55 -7.79
N LYS A 604 25.13 -28.51 -6.89
CA LYS A 604 26.26 -27.60 -7.03
C LYS A 604 27.03 -27.84 -8.35
N ASN A 605 27.11 -29.05 -8.82
CA ASN A 605 27.85 -29.39 -10.06
C ASN A 605 27.16 -28.82 -11.28
N TRP A 606 25.83 -28.83 -11.32
CA TRP A 606 25.07 -28.22 -12.40
C TRP A 606 25.20 -26.69 -12.38
N VAL A 607 25.13 -26.08 -11.22
CA VAL A 607 25.35 -24.63 -11.04
C VAL A 607 26.74 -24.24 -11.53
N ASP A 608 27.77 -24.95 -11.14
CA ASP A 608 29.16 -24.69 -11.55
C ASP A 608 29.36 -24.91 -13.07
N TYR A 609 28.72 -25.92 -13.66
CA TYR A 609 28.75 -26.17 -15.09
C TYR A 609 28.10 -25.03 -15.88
N ASN A 610 26.87 -24.68 -15.56
CA ASN A 610 26.13 -23.65 -16.29
C ASN A 610 26.75 -22.27 -16.12
N ARG A 611 27.35 -22.00 -14.96
CA ARG A 611 28.12 -20.79 -14.71
C ARG A 611 29.35 -20.70 -15.62
N LYS A 612 30.09 -21.78 -15.85
CA LYS A 612 31.20 -21.81 -16.81
C LYS A 612 30.74 -21.53 -18.23
N VAL A 613 29.59 -22.06 -18.63
CA VAL A 613 28.99 -21.82 -19.94
C VAL A 613 28.61 -20.35 -20.11
N LEU A 614 28.00 -19.74 -19.09
CA LEU A 614 27.61 -18.33 -19.11
C LEU A 614 28.81 -17.38 -19.19
N LEU A 615 29.83 -17.59 -18.34
CA LEU A 615 31.05 -16.80 -18.37
C LEU A 615 31.82 -16.93 -19.71
N SER A 616 31.66 -18.05 -20.40
CA SER A 616 32.24 -18.21 -21.74
C SER A 616 31.46 -17.47 -22.83
N GLN A 617 30.14 -17.31 -22.65
CA GLN A 617 29.28 -16.55 -23.58
C GLN A 617 29.41 -15.03 -23.37
N GLU A 618 29.55 -14.54 -22.13
CA GLU A 618 29.79 -13.12 -21.86
C GLU A 618 31.10 -12.61 -22.47
N LYS A 619 32.14 -13.41 -22.49
CA LYS A 619 33.40 -13.04 -23.15
C LYS A 619 33.26 -12.88 -24.68
N SER A 620 32.27 -13.51 -25.31
CA SER A 620 32.00 -13.37 -26.74
C SER A 620 31.08 -12.18 -27.05
N THR A 621 30.27 -11.70 -26.11
CA THR A 621 29.33 -10.59 -26.29
C THR A 621 29.97 -9.22 -25.99
N ILE A 622 30.94 -9.16 -25.09
CA ILE A 622 31.64 -7.90 -24.72
C ILE A 622 32.47 -7.34 -25.92
N SER A 623 32.91 -8.20 -26.86
CA SER A 623 33.62 -7.73 -28.04
C SER A 623 32.75 -7.00 -29.06
N ASN A 624 31.44 -7.08 -28.98
CA ASN A 624 30.49 -6.43 -29.90
C ASN A 624 29.81 -5.18 -29.32
N GLU A 625 29.84 -4.94 -28.02
CA GLU A 625 29.13 -3.79 -27.38
C GLU A 625 29.85 -2.45 -27.56
N ASP A 626 31.18 -2.44 -27.68
CA ASP A 626 31.94 -1.21 -27.92
C ASP A 626 31.76 -0.62 -29.34
N GLU A 627 31.28 -1.41 -30.31
CA GLU A 627 30.98 -0.92 -31.67
C GLU A 627 29.57 -0.37 -31.86
N ILE A 628 28.60 -0.74 -31.01
CA ILE A 628 27.18 -0.36 -31.18
C ILE A 628 26.89 1.05 -30.61
N ILE A 629 27.75 1.58 -29.75
CA ILE A 629 27.58 2.91 -29.14
C ILE A 629 27.84 4.08 -30.11
N LYS A 630 28.29 3.81 -31.32
CA LYS A 630 28.67 4.84 -32.29
C LYS A 630 27.67 5.11 -33.42
N THR A 631 26.39 4.84 -33.23
CA THR A 631 25.37 5.28 -34.17
C THR A 631 24.68 6.57 -33.70
N ASP A 632 24.71 7.57 -34.59
CA ASP A 632 24.34 9.01 -34.38
C ASP A 632 22.97 9.31 -33.75
N GLY A 633 22.10 8.34 -33.54
CA GLY A 633 20.76 8.53 -32.94
C GLY A 633 20.70 8.59 -31.42
N VAL A 634 21.75 8.16 -30.71
CA VAL A 634 21.79 8.09 -29.23
C VAL A 634 22.36 9.36 -28.61
N ASP A 635 23.10 10.16 -29.37
CA ASP A 635 23.74 11.42 -28.92
C ASP A 635 22.75 12.48 -28.45
N TYR A 636 21.53 12.52 -28.97
CA TYR A 636 20.53 13.49 -28.51
C TYR A 636 20.04 13.26 -27.09
N ALA A 637 20.04 12.04 -26.62
CA ALA A 637 19.67 11.71 -25.23
C ALA A 637 20.80 12.00 -24.25
N TYR A 638 22.07 11.86 -24.66
CA TYR A 638 23.24 12.10 -23.82
C TYR A 638 23.53 13.60 -23.60
N HIS A 639 23.42 14.44 -24.63
CA HIS A 639 23.65 15.87 -24.51
C HIS A 639 22.60 16.64 -23.69
N ALA A 640 21.43 16.07 -23.49
CA ALA A 640 20.38 16.70 -22.69
C ALA A 640 20.58 16.57 -21.17
N ILE A 641 21.56 15.79 -20.71
CA ILE A 641 21.70 15.43 -19.28
C ILE A 641 22.95 16.02 -18.65
N ASP A 642 23.94 16.46 -19.44
CA ASP A 642 25.15 17.14 -18.93
C ASP A 642 24.96 18.66 -18.70
N ILE A 643 23.74 19.15 -18.82
CA ILE A 643 23.31 20.48 -18.42
C ILE A 643 22.30 20.32 -17.27
#